data_845fd3480cbb35a56c16c7801ed0773c
#
_entry.id   845fd3480cbb35a56c16c7801ed0773c
#
_cell.length_a   1.000
_cell.length_b   1.000
_cell.length_c   1.000
_cell.angle_alpha   90.00
_cell.angle_beta   90.00
_cell.angle_gamma   90.00
#
_symmetry.space_group_name_H-M   'P 1'
#
loop_
_entity.id
_entity.type
_entity.pdbx_description
1 polymer ?
#
loop_
_entity_poly.entity_id
_entity_poly.type
_entity_poly.pdbx_seq_one_letter_code
_entity_poly.pdbx_strand_id
1 'polypeptide(L)'
;MKKNIYDRVRLLFVAISVSVFSQAAELPAYTILGNDTICQIFVYSPNERAGLHLAYLGEDNSWQEVAQLCGSDYGQWGAEKKMYDPFVVHANDGTWRLVFGVNDYAPCLGVAYSEDLITWRPQDYPRMNEKGCLQPIAFAMDDGKYDIYFKTKDGQKRYVQASKDFRHFVEDSIPSTIDDIAWVRDTATVDGVLRQGNQFDVPKVHLDYILNWFAAMNRENQLNRESMKDDDKRFANLPQTLQTTLKIDVNKQKRISDKLIGIFFEDISYAADGGLYAELIQNRDFEYRQGEGRGKDWGPTFAWSFSNHVQLASDNPLSANNPTHIMMETDTIYNEGWDGIMDKGEMYDFSFYVRNIDCKKKKFSVSLVNEEGVVLGEANLTTQGQGWRQYKLTLNTNNKKREQAAIADIQKCRLRIIGKKKGKVALDMISLFPHETYKGHGLRKDLAETIAALKPKFVRFPGGCMSHGQGIDNIYHWNHTVGPWQDRKPDFNIWNYHQTRGLGFYEYFQFCEDINAEPLPVLAAGVPCQNSAANKDGLGGQQDGIPMEEMPAYIDELCNMIEWANGDPATNKWAKMRADAGHPAPFNLKYIGIGNEDIISTVFEERCEMICEAIKERYPNIIVCGTVGPFHYPSADYIEGWKFAKDHHDVIDMVDEHYYESTGWFMHHLDYYDEYDRQGPKVYIGEYASRTRTMESALAEALFLCNVERNADIVEMTSYAPLLAKDGHHNWNPDLIYFNNEQVTLTPSYKTQQIFSLFSGDRYVKSEIVVDEAVKHRLAASVVKDSKTGKTYLKLVNALPVNVAFKVNGLNVSSTARYEGFQGKPTDERFVYADGADDHSGSPKLINGSFITLPPYSVRAIEW
;
A
#
# COMPACT_ATOMS: atom_id res chain seq x y z
N MET A 1 34.92 41.54 11.16
CA MET A 1 34.97 40.43 12.13
C MET A 1 33.60 39.85 12.57
N LYS A 2 32.48 40.58 12.42
CA LYS A 2 31.13 40.07 12.77
C LYS A 2 30.45 39.24 11.69
N LYS A 3 30.88 39.35 10.40
CA LYS A 3 30.29 38.57 9.31
C LYS A 3 30.76 37.10 9.25
N ASN A 4 31.95 36.80 9.77
CA ASN A 4 32.50 35.43 9.78
C ASN A 4 31.99 34.55 10.90
N ILE A 5 31.32 35.10 11.88
CA ILE A 5 30.73 34.30 12.99
C ILE A 5 29.35 33.77 12.56
N TYR A 6 28.58 34.55 11.80
CA TYR A 6 27.28 34.13 11.27
C TYR A 6 27.37 33.02 10.22
N ASP A 7 28.36 33.07 9.35
CA ASP A 7 28.55 32.03 8.32
C ASP A 7 29.11 30.72 8.91
N ARG A 8 29.92 30.77 9.98
CA ARG A 8 30.37 29.58 10.70
C ARG A 8 29.26 28.95 11.55
N VAL A 9 28.37 29.75 12.10
CA VAL A 9 27.18 29.26 12.83
C VAL A 9 26.16 28.68 11.85
N ARG A 10 25.97 29.24 10.64
CA ARG A 10 25.12 28.65 9.58
C ARG A 10 25.67 27.31 9.05
N LEU A 11 26.98 27.20 8.83
CA LEU A 11 27.63 25.95 8.43
C LEU A 11 27.58 24.88 9.52
N LEU A 12 27.65 25.29 10.80
CA LEU A 12 27.51 24.37 11.94
C LEU A 12 26.05 23.88 12.09
N PHE A 13 25.05 24.75 11.85
CA PHE A 13 23.63 24.38 11.97
C PHE A 13 23.12 23.55 10.77
N VAL A 14 23.64 23.74 9.56
CA VAL A 14 23.37 22.86 8.41
C VAL A 14 24.08 21.51 8.57
N ALA A 15 25.29 21.48 9.14
CA ALA A 15 26.00 20.24 9.45
C ALA A 15 25.33 19.48 10.62
N ILE A 16 24.70 20.18 11.59
CA ILE A 16 24.01 19.54 12.71
C ILE A 16 22.65 18.99 12.29
N SER A 17 21.92 19.62 11.36
CA SER A 17 20.64 19.08 10.84
C SER A 17 20.84 17.85 9.95
N VAL A 18 21.95 17.74 9.24
CA VAL A 18 22.31 16.56 8.42
C VAL A 18 22.98 15.46 9.28
N SER A 19 23.72 15.83 10.35
CA SER A 19 24.41 14.87 11.20
C SER A 19 23.56 14.26 12.33
N VAL A 20 22.38 14.80 12.61
CA VAL A 20 21.45 14.20 13.58
C VAL A 20 20.77 12.95 12.98
N PHE A 21 20.69 12.85 11.65
CA PHE A 21 20.09 11.70 10.97
C PHE A 21 21.07 10.59 10.56
N SER A 22 22.39 10.83 10.54
CA SER A 22 23.37 9.84 10.09
C SER A 22 24.16 9.13 11.19
N GLN A 23 24.06 9.57 12.42
CA GLN A 23 24.56 8.87 13.61
C GLN A 23 23.56 9.14 14.73
N ALA A 24 22.82 8.12 15.13
CA ALA A 24 22.38 8.05 16.52
C ALA A 24 23.68 8.10 17.34
N ALA A 25 24.12 9.29 17.74
CA ALA A 25 25.14 9.42 18.76
C ALA A 25 24.59 8.58 19.92
N GLU A 26 25.32 7.52 20.33
CA GLU A 26 24.97 6.78 21.52
C GLU A 26 24.77 7.82 22.62
N LEU A 27 23.52 8.10 22.95
CA LEU A 27 23.23 8.92 24.12
C LEU A 27 23.84 8.17 25.29
N PRO A 28 24.64 8.83 26.11
CA PRO A 28 25.08 8.19 27.34
C PRO A 28 23.81 7.79 28.11
N ALA A 29 23.80 6.58 28.65
CA ALA A 29 22.71 6.10 29.48
C ALA A 29 22.22 7.20 30.40
N TYR A 30 20.86 7.30 30.60
CA TYR A 30 20.23 8.32 31.47
C TYR A 30 20.68 8.23 32.93
N THR A 31 21.96 7.95 33.13
CA THR A 31 22.59 7.85 34.47
C THR A 31 22.98 9.21 34.94
N ILE A 32 22.40 9.63 36.07
CA ILE A 32 22.74 10.91 36.73
C ILE A 32 24.14 10.78 37.31
N LEU A 33 25.08 11.60 36.82
CA LEU A 33 26.43 11.74 37.37
C LEU A 33 26.44 12.89 38.36
N GLY A 34 27.32 12.79 39.36
CA GLY A 34 27.35 13.72 40.53
C GLY A 34 27.55 15.20 40.21
N ASN A 35 27.84 15.60 38.96
CA ASN A 35 28.01 16.99 38.52
C ASN A 35 26.92 17.45 37.53
N ASP A 36 25.90 16.64 37.26
CA ASP A 36 24.85 16.96 36.30
C ASP A 36 23.88 18.01 36.86
N THR A 37 23.46 18.93 36.00
CA THR A 37 22.29 19.75 36.31
C THR A 37 21.05 18.89 36.08
N ILE A 38 20.24 18.72 37.11
CA ILE A 38 19.05 17.85 37.09
C ILE A 38 17.84 18.69 36.68
N CYS A 39 17.03 18.13 35.77
CA CYS A 39 15.73 18.64 35.39
C CYS A 39 14.64 17.60 35.69
N GLN A 40 13.43 18.07 35.92
CA GLN A 40 12.30 17.20 36.15
C GLN A 40 11.47 17.09 34.88
N ILE A 41 11.09 15.86 34.53
CA ILE A 41 10.16 15.55 33.45
C ILE A 41 8.94 14.82 34.01
N PHE A 42 7.81 14.93 33.30
CA PHE A 42 6.55 14.29 33.65
C PHE A 42 5.96 13.67 32.41
N VAL A 43 5.76 12.35 32.44
CA VAL A 43 5.10 11.59 31.35
C VAL A 43 3.68 11.23 31.77
N TYR A 44 2.71 11.47 30.90
CA TYR A 44 1.30 11.34 31.22
C TYR A 44 0.47 11.10 29.96
N SER A 45 -0.79 10.71 30.13
CA SER A 45 -1.76 10.70 29.03
C SER A 45 -2.85 11.74 29.29
N PRO A 46 -3.11 12.68 28.37
CA PRO A 46 -4.22 13.64 28.52
C PRO A 46 -5.60 12.98 28.55
N ASN A 47 -5.77 11.92 27.76
CA ASN A 47 -6.95 11.04 27.69
C ASN A 47 -6.57 9.75 26.93
N GLU A 48 -7.45 8.76 26.92
CA GLU A 48 -7.19 7.45 26.33
C GLU A 48 -6.86 7.46 24.82
N ARG A 49 -7.18 8.53 24.10
CA ARG A 49 -6.90 8.66 22.65
C ARG A 49 -5.65 9.46 22.33
N ALA A 50 -5.16 10.21 23.29
CA ALA A 50 -4.02 11.11 23.08
C ALA A 50 -2.66 10.39 23.15
N GLY A 51 -2.60 9.18 23.69
CA GLY A 51 -1.34 8.47 23.90
C GLY A 51 -0.50 9.05 25.04
N LEU A 52 0.80 8.75 25.04
CA LEU A 52 1.77 9.20 26.03
C LEU A 52 2.35 10.57 25.64
N HIS A 53 2.33 11.51 26.56
CA HIS A 53 2.85 12.88 26.41
C HIS A 53 3.99 13.14 27.38
N LEU A 54 4.82 14.12 27.04
CA LEU A 54 5.93 14.61 27.87
C LEU A 54 5.73 16.07 28.21
N ALA A 55 5.96 16.40 29.50
CA ALA A 55 6.14 17.77 29.98
C ALA A 55 7.43 17.86 30.79
N TYR A 56 7.99 19.05 30.95
CA TYR A 56 9.13 19.34 31.83
C TYR A 56 8.83 20.50 32.77
N LEU A 57 9.49 20.52 33.93
CA LEU A 57 9.35 21.60 34.88
C LEU A 57 10.25 22.78 34.49
N GLY A 58 9.62 23.90 34.13
CA GLY A 58 10.31 25.15 33.76
C GLY A 58 10.93 25.87 34.95
N GLU A 59 11.78 26.87 34.70
CA GLU A 59 12.44 27.70 35.72
C GLU A 59 11.44 28.50 36.58
N ASP A 60 10.24 28.73 36.07
CA ASP A 60 9.11 29.38 36.75
C ASP A 60 8.29 28.42 37.64
N ASN A 61 8.75 27.18 37.81
CA ASN A 61 8.05 26.09 38.49
C ASN A 61 6.68 25.72 37.84
N SER A 62 6.49 25.99 36.56
CA SER A 62 5.33 25.51 35.80
C SER A 62 5.72 24.31 34.90
N TRP A 63 4.80 23.36 34.77
CA TRP A 63 4.95 22.24 33.82
C TRP A 63 4.62 22.72 32.41
N GLN A 64 5.56 22.54 31.53
CA GLN A 64 5.46 22.91 30.10
C GLN A 64 5.36 21.65 29.25
N GLU A 65 4.30 21.51 28.49
CA GLU A 65 4.13 20.40 27.53
C GLU A 65 5.18 20.49 26.41
N VAL A 66 5.74 19.35 26.05
CA VAL A 66 6.70 19.23 24.93
C VAL A 66 6.03 18.67 23.69
N ALA A 67 5.54 17.42 23.77
CA ALA A 67 4.91 16.71 22.65
C ALA A 67 4.29 15.38 23.11
N GLN A 68 3.52 14.78 22.21
CA GLN A 68 3.17 13.36 22.25
C GLN A 68 4.42 12.52 21.93
N LEU A 69 4.70 11.51 22.73
CA LEU A 69 5.81 10.57 22.57
C LEU A 69 5.41 9.37 21.70
N CYS A 70 4.25 8.76 22.00
CA CYS A 70 3.69 7.65 21.20
C CYS A 70 2.17 7.56 21.40
N GLY A 71 1.48 6.98 20.42
CA GLY A 71 0.08 6.58 20.50
C GLY A 71 -0.07 5.08 20.75
N SER A 72 -1.31 4.58 20.84
CA SER A 72 -1.59 3.15 20.83
C SER A 72 -1.76 2.65 19.41
N ASP A 73 -1.16 1.51 19.08
CA ASP A 73 -1.30 0.82 17.80
C ASP A 73 -2.32 -0.33 17.85
N TYR A 74 -2.95 -0.54 19.00
CA TYR A 74 -3.90 -1.64 19.21
C TYR A 74 -5.15 -1.51 18.33
N GLY A 75 -5.44 -2.57 17.57
CA GLY A 75 -6.70 -2.73 16.88
C GLY A 75 -6.99 -1.76 15.73
N GLN A 76 -8.27 -1.60 15.44
CA GLN A 76 -8.75 -0.84 14.29
C GLN A 76 -8.58 0.68 14.44
N TRP A 77 -8.23 1.35 13.36
CA TRP A 77 -8.12 2.80 13.29
C TRP A 77 -9.37 3.53 13.81
N GLY A 78 -9.11 4.52 14.67
CA GLY A 78 -10.11 5.44 15.19
C GLY A 78 -11.01 4.89 16.29
N ALA A 79 -11.28 3.58 16.34
CA ALA A 79 -12.19 2.98 17.34
C ALA A 79 -11.43 2.39 18.54
N GLU A 80 -10.41 1.60 18.27
CA GLU A 80 -9.74 0.76 19.27
C GLU A 80 -8.37 1.28 19.71
N LYS A 81 -7.72 2.15 18.92
CA LYS A 81 -6.40 2.71 19.25
C LYS A 81 -6.46 3.64 20.47
N LYS A 82 -6.38 3.03 21.66
CA LYS A 82 -6.49 3.70 22.96
C LYS A 82 -5.40 3.22 23.91
N MET A 83 -4.98 4.12 24.79
CA MET A 83 -3.99 3.88 25.83
C MET A 83 -4.59 4.30 27.18
N TYR A 84 -4.93 3.33 28.00
CA TYR A 84 -5.50 3.55 29.33
C TYR A 84 -4.42 3.46 30.38
N ASP A 85 -4.40 4.42 31.28
CA ASP A 85 -3.55 4.46 32.46
C ASP A 85 -2.07 4.08 32.17
N PRO A 86 -1.38 4.74 31.23
CA PRO A 86 0.01 4.40 30.93
C PRO A 86 0.89 4.59 32.16
N PHE A 87 1.84 3.67 32.32
CA PHE A 87 2.84 3.72 33.38
C PHE A 87 4.23 3.51 32.77
N VAL A 88 5.13 4.43 33.06
CA VAL A 88 6.50 4.40 32.55
C VAL A 88 7.45 4.02 33.67
N VAL A 89 8.43 3.18 33.37
CA VAL A 89 9.54 2.81 34.26
C VAL A 89 10.84 3.28 33.63
N HIS A 90 11.65 3.97 34.41
CA HIS A 90 13.05 4.23 34.07
C HIS A 90 13.89 3.11 34.67
N ALA A 91 14.53 2.31 33.86
CA ALA A 91 15.28 1.15 34.26
C ALA A 91 16.68 1.51 34.75
N ASN A 92 17.33 0.60 35.52
CA ASN A 92 18.67 0.79 36.05
C ASN A 92 19.76 0.91 34.97
N ASP A 93 19.50 0.42 33.77
CA ASP A 93 20.38 0.55 32.59
C ASP A 93 20.19 1.88 31.82
N GLY A 94 19.32 2.75 32.31
CA GLY A 94 19.02 4.05 31.69
C GLY A 94 17.99 4.03 30.58
N THR A 95 17.35 2.88 30.35
CA THR A 95 16.31 2.72 29.32
C THR A 95 14.91 2.84 29.91
N TRP A 96 13.89 2.90 29.06
CA TRP A 96 12.50 3.16 29.44
C TRP A 96 11.57 2.03 29.04
N ARG A 97 10.59 1.74 29.88
CA ARG A 97 9.54 0.76 29.64
C ARG A 97 8.17 1.40 29.83
N LEU A 98 7.24 1.11 28.94
CA LEU A 98 5.86 1.57 29.00
C LEU A 98 4.93 0.36 29.12
N VAL A 99 3.99 0.43 30.06
CA VAL A 99 2.87 -0.52 30.14
C VAL A 99 1.57 0.27 30.20
N PHE A 100 0.52 -0.23 29.51
CA PHE A 100 -0.79 0.42 29.52
C PHE A 100 -1.92 -0.58 29.27
N GLY A 101 -3.13 -0.20 29.68
CA GLY A 101 -4.35 -0.95 29.37
C GLY A 101 -4.86 -0.55 27.97
N VAL A 102 -5.36 -1.53 27.20
CA VAL A 102 -5.90 -1.29 25.84
C VAL A 102 -7.42 -1.09 25.83
N ASN A 103 -8.14 -1.81 26.69
CA ASN A 103 -9.59 -1.68 26.93
C ASN A 103 -10.01 -2.57 28.13
N ASP A 104 -11.30 -2.62 28.42
CA ASP A 104 -11.84 -3.37 29.57
C ASP A 104 -12.27 -4.81 29.26
N TYR A 105 -11.94 -5.33 28.08
CA TYR A 105 -12.32 -6.70 27.64
C TYR A 105 -11.20 -7.50 26.99
N ALA A 106 -10.14 -6.84 26.51
CA ALA A 106 -9.01 -7.52 25.89
C ALA A 106 -8.19 -8.31 26.93
N PRO A 107 -7.71 -9.51 26.59
CA PRO A 107 -6.85 -10.30 27.46
C PRO A 107 -5.37 -9.93 27.25
N CYS A 108 -5.02 -8.66 27.21
CA CYS A 108 -3.66 -8.23 26.99
C CYS A 108 -3.37 -6.87 27.64
N LEU A 109 -2.09 -6.60 27.87
CA LEU A 109 -1.53 -5.29 28.15
C LEU A 109 -0.88 -4.76 26.85
N GLY A 110 -0.81 -3.44 26.73
CA GLY A 110 0.09 -2.82 25.76
C GLY A 110 1.45 -2.56 26.41
N VAL A 111 2.53 -2.89 25.72
CA VAL A 111 3.89 -2.69 26.21
C VAL A 111 4.78 -2.09 25.13
N ALA A 112 5.75 -1.25 25.54
CA ALA A 112 6.72 -0.68 24.64
C ALA A 112 8.06 -0.41 25.35
N TYR A 113 9.10 -0.26 24.55
CA TYR A 113 10.47 -0.02 24.99
C TYR A 113 11.05 1.21 24.30
N SER A 114 11.84 2.00 25.02
CA SER A 114 12.59 3.12 24.44
C SER A 114 13.97 3.26 25.10
N GLU A 115 14.96 3.67 24.32
CA GLU A 115 16.29 4.00 24.79
C GLU A 115 16.44 5.49 25.12
N ASP A 116 15.62 6.35 24.50
CA ASP A 116 15.79 7.80 24.52
C ASP A 116 14.53 8.60 24.88
N LEU A 117 13.40 7.96 25.23
CA LEU A 117 12.06 8.54 25.41
C LEU A 117 11.41 9.09 24.13
N ILE A 118 12.15 9.27 23.05
CA ILE A 118 11.66 9.82 21.79
C ILE A 118 11.21 8.69 20.85
N THR A 119 12.11 7.71 20.67
CA THR A 119 11.90 6.57 19.79
C THR A 119 11.45 5.38 20.62
N TRP A 120 10.21 5.02 20.46
CA TRP A 120 9.63 3.82 21.06
C TRP A 120 9.65 2.70 20.06
N ARG A 121 10.02 1.48 20.47
CA ARG A 121 9.86 0.30 19.64
C ARG A 121 8.39 0.05 19.35
N PRO A 122 8.06 -0.67 18.27
CA PRO A 122 6.70 -1.15 18.03
C PRO A 122 6.12 -1.83 19.25
N GLN A 123 4.82 -1.65 19.44
CA GLN A 123 4.15 -2.15 20.63
C GLN A 123 3.90 -3.64 20.53
N ASP A 124 4.14 -4.35 21.62
CA ASP A 124 3.70 -5.71 21.81
C ASP A 124 2.48 -5.76 22.72
N TYR A 125 1.67 -6.81 22.57
CA TYR A 125 0.43 -7.00 23.31
C TYR A 125 0.40 -8.40 23.93
N PRO A 126 1.25 -8.66 24.94
CA PRO A 126 1.33 -9.98 25.57
C PRO A 126 -0.02 -10.40 26.10
N ARG A 127 -0.41 -11.64 25.74
CA ARG A 127 -1.69 -12.23 26.12
C ARG A 127 -1.65 -12.64 27.58
N MET A 128 -2.71 -12.26 28.33
CA MET A 128 -2.94 -12.61 29.72
C MET A 128 -4.07 -13.63 29.84
N ASN A 129 -4.07 -14.39 30.92
CA ASN A 129 -5.18 -15.32 31.22
C ASN A 129 -6.49 -14.59 31.54
N GLU A 130 -6.38 -13.34 32.02
CA GLU A 130 -7.53 -12.54 32.44
C GLU A 130 -7.90 -11.49 31.38
N LYS A 131 -9.15 -11.13 31.34
CA LYS A 131 -9.68 -10.08 30.45
C LYS A 131 -9.74 -8.73 31.16
N GLY A 132 -9.55 -7.64 30.39
CA GLY A 132 -9.64 -6.29 30.88
C GLY A 132 -8.46 -5.96 31.82
N CYS A 133 -7.24 -5.99 31.29
CA CYS A 133 -6.02 -5.64 32.00
C CYS A 133 -5.90 -4.12 32.14
N LEU A 134 -6.24 -3.59 33.32
CA LEU A 134 -6.37 -2.14 33.58
C LEU A 134 -5.40 -1.67 34.67
N GLN A 135 -5.14 -0.35 34.67
CA GLN A 135 -4.32 0.32 35.67
C GLN A 135 -2.97 -0.38 35.94
N PRO A 136 -2.19 -0.73 34.89
CA PRO A 136 -0.93 -1.40 35.12
C PRO A 136 0.07 -0.48 35.82
N ILE A 137 0.91 -1.08 36.66
CA ILE A 137 2.13 -0.48 37.23
C ILE A 137 3.26 -1.48 37.05
N ALA A 138 4.49 -0.99 36.94
CA ALA A 138 5.64 -1.85 36.70
C ALA A 138 6.84 -1.42 37.56
N PHE A 139 7.68 -2.37 37.92
CA PHE A 139 8.91 -2.16 38.69
C PHE A 139 10.06 -2.88 38.03
N ALA A 140 11.20 -2.19 37.89
CA ALA A 140 12.46 -2.83 37.50
C ALA A 140 13.06 -3.58 38.67
N MET A 141 13.46 -4.83 38.43
CA MET A 141 14.03 -5.70 39.42
C MET A 141 15.58 -5.74 39.32
N ASP A 142 16.26 -6.11 40.39
CA ASP A 142 17.74 -6.16 40.45
C ASP A 142 18.34 -7.16 39.44
N ASP A 143 17.59 -8.20 39.04
CA ASP A 143 17.99 -9.18 38.01
C ASP A 143 17.77 -8.68 36.55
N GLY A 144 17.26 -7.46 36.42
CA GLY A 144 16.98 -6.84 35.12
C GLY A 144 15.63 -7.19 34.52
N LYS A 145 14.81 -8.00 35.20
CA LYS A 145 13.43 -8.28 34.83
C LYS A 145 12.50 -7.17 35.33
N TYR A 146 11.22 -7.28 34.95
CA TYR A 146 10.19 -6.32 35.38
C TYR A 146 9.02 -7.06 35.98
N ASP A 147 8.61 -6.64 37.14
CA ASP A 147 7.39 -7.09 37.79
C ASP A 147 6.27 -6.14 37.42
N ILE A 148 5.23 -6.63 36.72
CA ILE A 148 4.09 -5.86 36.27
C ILE A 148 2.85 -6.32 37.03
N TYR A 149 2.16 -5.37 37.62
CA TYR A 149 0.91 -5.59 38.33
C TYR A 149 -0.21 -4.86 37.60
N PHE A 150 -1.38 -5.50 37.48
CA PHE A 150 -2.53 -4.87 36.85
C PHE A 150 -3.82 -5.30 37.56
N LYS A 151 -4.92 -4.64 37.27
CA LYS A 151 -6.25 -4.97 37.79
C LYS A 151 -7.14 -5.47 36.67
N THR A 152 -7.94 -6.49 36.96
CA THR A 152 -9.01 -6.92 36.08
C THR A 152 -10.18 -5.93 36.16
N LYS A 153 -11.17 -6.05 35.26
CA LYS A 153 -12.35 -5.21 35.23
C LYS A 153 -13.13 -5.21 36.56
N ASP A 154 -13.16 -6.31 37.27
CA ASP A 154 -13.80 -6.47 38.58
C ASP A 154 -12.87 -6.06 39.76
N GLY A 155 -11.71 -5.51 39.46
CA GLY A 155 -10.78 -4.93 40.44
C GLY A 155 -9.84 -5.94 41.09
N GLN A 156 -9.80 -7.18 40.65
CA GLN A 156 -8.84 -8.17 41.17
C GLN A 156 -7.43 -7.85 40.69
N LYS A 157 -6.46 -7.91 41.61
CA LYS A 157 -5.06 -7.69 41.31
C LYS A 157 -4.44 -8.92 40.66
N ARG A 158 -3.61 -8.71 39.64
CA ARG A 158 -2.87 -9.74 38.90
C ARG A 158 -1.42 -9.33 38.74
N TYR A 159 -0.62 -10.29 38.35
CA TYR A 159 0.84 -10.16 38.22
C TYR A 159 1.35 -10.90 37.00
N VAL A 160 2.33 -10.32 36.33
CA VAL A 160 3.10 -10.93 35.26
C VAL A 160 4.55 -10.44 35.34
N GLN A 161 5.50 -11.31 35.08
CA GLN A 161 6.90 -10.94 35.00
C GLN A 161 7.34 -10.85 33.54
N ALA A 162 7.96 -9.73 33.18
CA ALA A 162 8.53 -9.49 31.87
C ALA A 162 10.05 -9.75 31.86
N SER A 163 10.57 -10.29 30.77
CA SER A 163 11.98 -10.45 30.52
C SER A 163 12.73 -9.10 30.42
N LYS A 164 14.07 -9.15 30.51
CA LYS A 164 14.91 -7.94 30.43
C LYS A 164 14.71 -7.15 29.13
N ASP A 165 14.53 -7.82 28.01
CA ASP A 165 14.28 -7.22 26.70
C ASP A 165 12.82 -6.79 26.49
N PHE A 166 11.96 -7.07 27.48
CA PHE A 166 10.52 -6.73 27.47
C PHE A 166 9.73 -7.42 26.32
N ARG A 167 10.20 -8.60 25.91
CA ARG A 167 9.57 -9.38 24.82
C ARG A 167 8.85 -10.65 25.31
N HIS A 168 9.30 -11.23 26.44
CA HIS A 168 8.72 -12.45 26.98
C HIS A 168 8.06 -12.18 28.31
N PHE A 169 6.83 -12.68 28.48
CA PHE A 169 5.97 -12.42 29.62
C PHE A 169 5.50 -13.74 30.20
N VAL A 170 5.67 -13.91 31.50
CA VAL A 170 5.28 -15.13 32.23
C VAL A 170 4.35 -14.75 33.36
N GLU A 171 3.10 -15.23 33.26
CA GLU A 171 2.16 -15.18 34.39
C GLU A 171 2.54 -16.28 35.40
N ASP A 172 3.06 -15.87 36.53
CA ASP A 172 3.42 -16.75 37.61
C ASP A 172 2.40 -16.68 38.75
N SER A 173 2.62 -17.47 39.83
CA SER A 173 1.80 -17.43 41.03
C SER A 173 1.77 -16.01 41.62
N ILE A 174 0.59 -15.52 41.93
CA ILE A 174 0.38 -14.19 42.50
C ILE A 174 1.23 -14.03 43.77
N PRO A 175 2.14 -13.06 43.87
CA PRO A 175 2.92 -12.86 45.08
C PRO A 175 2.01 -12.62 46.29
N SER A 176 2.35 -13.22 47.43
CA SER A 176 1.61 -13.01 48.68
C SER A 176 1.57 -11.56 49.15
N THR A 177 2.50 -10.73 48.65
CA THR A 177 2.62 -9.31 48.93
C THR A 177 1.81 -8.42 47.98
N ILE A 178 1.02 -8.98 47.06
CA ILE A 178 0.30 -8.20 46.07
C ILE A 178 -0.67 -7.17 46.68
N ASP A 179 -1.18 -7.44 47.87
CA ASP A 179 -2.07 -6.50 48.57
C ASP A 179 -1.31 -5.30 49.17
N ASP A 180 0.00 -5.47 49.40
CA ASP A 180 0.88 -4.40 49.94
C ASP A 180 1.37 -3.47 48.82
N ILE A 181 1.20 -3.81 47.57
CA ILE A 181 1.63 -3.00 46.43
C ILE A 181 0.81 -1.73 46.35
N ALA A 182 1.51 -0.60 46.44
CA ALA A 182 0.90 0.73 46.31
C ALA A 182 0.71 1.10 44.82
N TRP A 183 -0.54 1.25 44.40
CA TRP A 183 -0.87 1.81 43.07
C TRP A 183 -0.72 3.34 43.10
N VAL A 184 0.50 3.84 43.19
CA VAL A 184 0.78 5.28 43.26
C VAL A 184 1.17 5.79 41.85
N ARG A 185 0.61 6.92 41.49
CA ARG A 185 0.98 7.70 40.32
C ARG A 185 1.28 9.13 40.79
N ASP A 186 2.26 9.75 40.17
CA ASP A 186 2.55 11.15 40.42
C ASP A 186 1.46 12.04 39.82
N THR A 187 1.40 13.27 40.28
CA THR A 187 0.46 14.25 39.78
C THR A 187 1.16 15.55 39.45
N ALA A 188 0.81 16.16 38.34
CA ALA A 188 1.28 17.47 37.93
C ALA A 188 0.17 18.28 37.28
N THR A 189 0.21 19.60 37.42
CA THR A 189 -0.70 20.50 36.72
C THR A 189 -0.04 20.92 35.39
N VAL A 190 -0.51 20.38 34.28
CA VAL A 190 -0.05 20.72 32.94
C VAL A 190 -1.17 21.46 32.22
N ASP A 191 -0.87 22.63 31.65
CA ASP A 191 -1.84 23.51 30.99
C ASP A 191 -3.09 23.80 31.85
N GLY A 192 -2.89 23.98 33.16
CA GLY A 192 -3.96 24.25 34.12
C GLY A 192 -4.84 23.05 34.49
N VAL A 193 -4.54 21.83 34.00
CA VAL A 193 -5.27 20.60 34.27
C VAL A 193 -4.42 19.67 35.13
N LEU A 194 -4.97 19.17 36.24
CA LEU A 194 -4.29 18.14 37.05
C LEU A 194 -4.26 16.81 36.26
N ARG A 195 -3.05 16.30 36.06
CA ARG A 195 -2.76 15.05 35.35
C ARG A 195 -2.17 14.00 36.28
N GLN A 196 -2.41 12.73 35.99
CA GLN A 196 -1.73 11.58 36.60
C GLN A 196 -0.72 11.02 35.65
N GLY A 197 0.45 10.61 36.13
CA GLY A 197 1.52 10.07 35.30
C GLY A 197 2.72 9.65 36.16
N ASN A 198 3.90 9.73 35.58
CA ASN A 198 5.16 9.43 36.29
C ASN A 198 6.13 10.59 36.13
N GLN A 199 6.77 10.97 37.25
CA GLN A 199 7.74 12.03 37.29
C GLN A 199 9.15 11.43 37.43
N PHE A 200 10.10 12.01 36.69
CA PHE A 200 11.50 11.57 36.71
C PHE A 200 12.45 12.74 36.79
N ASP A 201 13.58 12.51 37.47
CA ASP A 201 14.74 13.37 37.42
C ASP A 201 15.64 12.90 36.26
N VAL A 202 16.03 13.81 35.38
CA VAL A 202 16.91 13.51 34.24
C VAL A 202 18.04 14.56 34.13
N PRO A 203 19.21 14.20 33.61
CA PRO A 203 20.24 15.16 33.28
C PRO A 203 19.74 16.20 32.27
N LYS A 204 20.11 17.48 32.48
CA LYS A 204 19.68 18.57 31.57
C LYS A 204 20.09 18.30 30.11
N VAL A 205 21.20 17.63 29.85
CA VAL A 205 21.65 17.28 28.50
C VAL A 205 20.63 16.42 27.79
N HIS A 206 19.93 15.52 28.48
CA HIS A 206 18.87 14.68 27.90
C HIS A 206 17.60 15.51 27.63
N LEU A 207 17.20 16.37 28.53
CA LEU A 207 16.07 17.27 28.26
C LEU A 207 16.38 18.19 27.07
N ASP A 208 17.58 18.77 26.99
CA ASP A 208 18.00 19.62 25.87
C ASP A 208 18.01 18.86 24.54
N TYR A 209 18.42 17.58 24.54
CA TYR A 209 18.35 16.70 23.38
C TYR A 209 16.90 16.50 22.91
N ILE A 210 16.00 16.15 23.82
CA ILE A 210 14.57 15.95 23.54
C ILE A 210 13.96 17.23 22.95
N LEU A 211 14.18 18.38 23.59
CA LEU A 211 13.64 19.66 23.13
C LEU A 211 14.17 20.05 21.74
N ASN A 212 15.46 19.83 21.49
CA ASN A 212 16.09 20.11 20.18
C ASN A 212 15.54 19.20 19.09
N TRP A 213 15.32 17.92 19.40
CA TRP A 213 14.75 16.95 18.45
C TRP A 213 13.33 17.37 18.04
N PHE A 214 12.42 17.63 18.99
CA PHE A 214 11.06 18.07 18.68
C PHE A 214 11.04 19.44 17.97
N ALA A 215 11.94 20.35 18.31
CA ALA A 215 12.10 21.61 17.58
C ALA A 215 12.55 21.39 16.11
N ALA A 216 13.41 20.41 15.86
CA ALA A 216 13.81 20.04 14.51
C ALA A 216 12.63 19.44 13.72
N MET A 217 11.92 18.48 14.30
CA MET A 217 10.71 17.87 13.70
C MET A 217 9.64 18.93 13.40
N ASN A 218 9.41 19.87 14.30
CA ASN A 218 8.45 20.95 14.04
C ASN A 218 8.87 21.86 12.88
N ARG A 219 10.17 22.13 12.72
CA ARG A 219 10.66 22.90 11.55
C ARG A 219 10.47 22.11 10.25
N GLU A 220 10.76 20.82 10.25
CA GLU A 220 10.54 19.94 9.10
C GLU A 220 9.07 19.87 8.73
N ASN A 221 8.19 19.67 9.72
CA ASN A 221 6.75 19.68 9.51
C ASN A 221 6.23 21.02 8.93
N GLN A 222 6.89 22.14 9.22
CA GLN A 222 6.55 23.43 8.59
C GLN A 222 6.96 23.46 7.11
N LEU A 223 8.13 22.92 6.75
CA LEU A 223 8.56 22.79 5.36
C LEU A 223 7.61 21.83 4.58
N ASN A 224 7.24 20.73 5.20
CA ASN A 224 6.34 19.73 4.61
C ASN A 224 4.92 20.29 4.33
N ARG A 225 4.54 21.42 4.91
CA ARG A 225 3.29 22.15 4.60
C ARG A 225 3.39 23.04 3.36
N GLU A 226 4.54 23.13 2.73
CA GLU A 226 4.71 23.93 1.51
C GLU A 226 3.79 23.42 0.39
N SER A 227 3.10 24.37 -0.27
CA SER A 227 2.24 24.10 -1.42
C SER A 227 2.54 25.07 -2.55
N MET A 228 2.47 24.60 -3.78
CA MET A 228 2.63 25.41 -4.98
C MET A 228 1.48 26.40 -5.20
N LYS A 229 0.37 26.25 -4.45
CA LYS A 229 -0.77 27.17 -4.47
C LYS A 229 -0.41 28.57 -3.93
N ASP A 230 0.65 28.66 -3.12
CA ASP A 230 1.11 29.90 -2.50
C ASP A 230 2.27 30.56 -3.27
N ASP A 231 2.65 30.03 -4.42
CA ASP A 231 3.83 30.44 -5.18
C ASP A 231 3.79 31.88 -5.70
N ASP A 232 2.61 32.41 -5.99
CA ASP A 232 2.43 33.82 -6.37
C ASP A 232 2.97 34.79 -5.30
N LYS A 233 2.88 34.38 -4.05
CA LYS A 233 3.42 35.15 -2.90
C LYS A 233 4.88 34.80 -2.64
N ARG A 234 5.18 33.50 -2.60
CA ARG A 234 6.51 32.95 -2.26
C ARG A 234 7.57 33.41 -3.26
N PHE A 235 7.25 33.39 -4.54
CA PHE A 235 8.15 33.65 -5.67
C PHE A 235 7.84 34.94 -6.43
N ALA A 236 7.12 35.87 -5.82
CA ALA A 236 6.74 37.16 -6.45
C ALA A 236 7.90 37.95 -7.03
N ASN A 237 9.12 37.76 -6.50
CA ASN A 237 10.33 38.50 -6.91
C ASN A 237 11.21 37.74 -7.93
N LEU A 238 10.79 36.55 -8.37
CA LEU A 238 11.56 35.83 -9.39
C LEU A 238 11.44 36.53 -10.76
N PRO A 239 12.52 36.52 -11.60
CA PRO A 239 12.44 37.01 -12.97
C PRO A 239 11.48 36.11 -13.78
N GLN A 240 10.89 36.66 -14.87
CA GLN A 240 10.03 35.86 -15.78
C GLN A 240 10.72 34.62 -16.35
N THR A 241 12.05 34.68 -16.47
CA THR A 241 12.89 33.55 -16.86
C THR A 241 14.08 33.46 -15.90
N LEU A 242 14.12 32.43 -15.11
CA LEU A 242 15.24 32.10 -14.25
C LEU A 242 16.30 31.38 -15.08
N GLN A 243 17.53 31.88 -15.08
CA GLN A 243 18.67 31.21 -15.73
C GLN A 243 19.39 30.31 -14.71
N THR A 244 19.70 29.10 -15.12
CA THR A 244 20.44 28.14 -14.29
C THR A 244 21.41 27.33 -15.15
N THR A 245 22.36 26.68 -14.51
CA THR A 245 23.33 25.82 -15.20
C THR A 245 23.13 24.37 -14.72
N LEU A 246 22.93 23.49 -15.69
CA LEU A 246 22.97 22.04 -15.46
C LEU A 246 24.38 21.54 -15.83
N LYS A 247 25.16 21.16 -14.83
CA LYS A 247 26.49 20.55 -15.02
C LYS A 247 26.31 19.02 -15.09
N ILE A 248 26.85 18.40 -16.13
CA ILE A 248 26.83 16.95 -16.35
C ILE A 248 28.28 16.48 -16.49
N ASP A 249 28.66 15.50 -15.66
CA ASP A 249 29.97 14.86 -15.73
C ASP A 249 29.83 13.45 -16.36
N VAL A 250 29.97 13.40 -17.67
CA VAL A 250 29.83 12.16 -18.45
C VAL A 250 30.84 11.06 -18.09
N ASN A 251 31.90 11.41 -17.38
CA ASN A 251 32.92 10.46 -16.92
C ASN A 251 32.52 9.83 -15.55
N LYS A 252 31.58 10.44 -14.83
CA LYS A 252 31.11 9.93 -13.55
C LYS A 252 29.75 9.27 -13.74
N GLN A 253 29.80 7.95 -13.90
CA GLN A 253 28.62 7.12 -14.08
C GLN A 253 28.61 6.02 -13.03
N LYS A 254 27.40 5.64 -12.59
CA LYS A 254 27.20 4.47 -11.73
C LYS A 254 26.10 3.60 -12.30
N ARG A 255 26.18 2.29 -12.04
CA ARG A 255 25.10 1.36 -12.36
C ARG A 255 23.91 1.65 -11.45
N ILE A 256 22.72 1.59 -12.03
CA ILE A 256 21.45 1.74 -11.35
C ILE A 256 20.50 0.62 -11.77
N SER A 257 19.40 0.48 -11.05
CA SER A 257 18.35 -0.49 -11.38
C SER A 257 17.76 -0.23 -12.78
N ASP A 258 17.53 -1.29 -13.54
CA ASP A 258 16.73 -1.26 -14.78
C ASP A 258 15.26 -1.67 -14.52
N LYS A 259 14.87 -1.83 -13.22
CA LYS A 259 13.54 -2.23 -12.74
C LYS A 259 12.80 -1.10 -12.00
N LEU A 260 13.31 0.13 -12.03
CA LEU A 260 12.92 1.18 -11.11
C LEU A 260 11.40 1.46 -11.10
N ILE A 261 10.74 1.54 -12.24
CA ILE A 261 9.31 1.92 -12.31
C ILE A 261 8.43 0.71 -12.60
N GLY A 262 7.62 0.34 -11.64
CA GLY A 262 6.57 -0.66 -11.73
C GLY A 262 5.19 -0.12 -11.36
N ILE A 263 4.28 -1.02 -11.06
CA ILE A 263 2.91 -0.70 -10.62
C ILE A 263 2.52 -1.55 -9.41
N PHE A 264 1.65 -0.98 -8.59
CA PHE A 264 1.00 -1.64 -7.47
C PHE A 264 -0.48 -1.83 -7.77
N PHE A 265 -0.91 -3.08 -7.91
CA PHE A 265 -2.32 -3.43 -8.06
C PHE A 265 -2.88 -3.95 -6.74
N GLU A 266 -3.94 -3.33 -6.28
CA GLU A 266 -4.78 -3.80 -5.18
C GLU A 266 -6.25 -3.67 -5.57
N ASP A 267 -7.06 -4.65 -5.17
CA ASP A 267 -8.52 -4.55 -5.33
C ASP A 267 -9.12 -3.76 -4.17
N ILE A 268 -8.93 -2.43 -4.22
CA ILE A 268 -9.34 -1.48 -3.15
C ILE A 268 -10.56 -0.64 -3.52
N SER A 269 -10.71 -0.25 -4.76
CA SER A 269 -11.76 0.64 -5.27
C SER A 269 -12.48 0.00 -6.46
N TYR A 270 -12.87 -1.28 -6.31
CA TYR A 270 -13.41 -2.12 -7.39
C TYR A 270 -12.43 -2.22 -8.57
N ALA A 271 -11.14 -2.37 -8.25
CA ALA A 271 -10.11 -2.45 -9.26
C ALA A 271 -10.09 -3.80 -10.01
N ALA A 272 -10.46 -4.91 -9.34
CA ALA A 272 -10.57 -6.24 -9.95
C ALA A 272 -11.97 -6.49 -10.49
N ASP A 273 -12.88 -7.03 -9.65
CA ASP A 273 -14.27 -7.26 -10.02
C ASP A 273 -14.99 -5.93 -10.29
N GLY A 274 -15.54 -5.77 -11.50
CA GLY A 274 -16.13 -4.50 -11.95
C GLY A 274 -15.11 -3.47 -12.47
N GLY A 275 -13.81 -3.85 -12.51
CA GLY A 275 -12.69 -3.06 -13.00
C GLY A 275 -11.87 -3.79 -14.06
N LEU A 276 -10.61 -4.14 -13.74
CA LEU A 276 -9.68 -4.76 -14.70
C LEU A 276 -10.14 -6.14 -15.17
N TYR A 277 -10.81 -6.91 -14.34
CA TYR A 277 -11.44 -8.18 -14.74
C TYR A 277 -12.68 -7.92 -15.59
N ALA A 278 -12.70 -8.44 -16.80
CA ALA A 278 -13.70 -8.06 -17.79
C ALA A 278 -15.09 -8.74 -17.61
N GLU A 279 -15.34 -9.40 -16.48
CA GLU A 279 -16.64 -9.97 -16.13
C GLU A 279 -17.68 -8.86 -15.95
N LEU A 280 -18.74 -8.89 -16.77
CA LEU A 280 -19.81 -7.90 -16.75
C LEU A 280 -20.93 -8.22 -15.76
N ILE A 281 -21.02 -9.47 -15.32
CA ILE A 281 -22.05 -9.92 -14.36
C ILE A 281 -21.57 -9.72 -12.94
N GLN A 282 -22.31 -8.93 -12.20
CA GLN A 282 -22.07 -8.79 -10.77
C GLN A 282 -22.76 -9.95 -10.02
N ASN A 283 -22.09 -10.54 -9.03
CA ASN A 283 -22.61 -11.65 -8.24
C ASN A 283 -22.98 -12.86 -9.13
N ARG A 284 -22.04 -13.32 -9.96
CA ARG A 284 -22.22 -14.39 -10.96
C ARG A 284 -22.44 -15.77 -10.36
N ASP A 285 -21.98 -15.94 -9.10
CA ASP A 285 -21.93 -17.21 -8.32
C ASP A 285 -22.96 -17.26 -7.19
N PHE A 286 -23.70 -16.17 -6.97
CA PHE A 286 -24.69 -16.05 -5.87
C PHE A 286 -24.11 -16.21 -4.47
N GLU A 287 -22.79 -16.00 -4.28
CA GLU A 287 -22.09 -16.20 -3.00
C GLU A 287 -21.96 -14.92 -2.17
N TYR A 288 -22.52 -13.79 -2.62
CA TYR A 288 -22.53 -12.57 -1.81
C TYR A 288 -23.25 -12.81 -0.48
N ARG A 289 -22.66 -12.33 0.60
CA ARG A 289 -23.21 -12.44 1.95
C ARG A 289 -23.82 -11.12 2.40
N GLN A 290 -24.78 -11.19 3.29
CA GLN A 290 -25.38 -9.99 3.87
C GLN A 290 -24.31 -9.20 4.63
N GLY A 291 -24.25 -7.88 4.36
CA GLY A 291 -23.25 -6.98 4.96
C GLY A 291 -21.92 -6.88 4.21
N GLU A 292 -21.69 -7.66 3.17
CA GLU A 292 -20.51 -7.57 2.33
C GLU A 292 -20.59 -6.46 1.27
N GLY A 293 -21.25 -5.41 1.48
CA GLY A 293 -21.31 -4.28 0.56
C GLY A 293 -21.15 -2.98 1.31
N ARG A 294 -20.25 -2.14 0.89
CA ARG A 294 -19.96 -0.87 1.55
C ARG A 294 -21.20 0.01 1.64
N GLY A 295 -21.86 0.03 2.82
CA GLY A 295 -23.09 0.75 3.07
C GLY A 295 -24.32 0.22 2.31
N LYS A 296 -24.27 -1.02 1.78
CA LYS A 296 -25.35 -1.69 1.07
C LYS A 296 -25.55 -3.10 1.65
N ASP A 297 -26.80 -3.55 1.65
CA ASP A 297 -27.12 -4.93 2.04
C ASP A 297 -26.90 -5.85 0.84
N TRP A 298 -25.65 -6.27 0.62
CA TRP A 298 -25.35 -7.32 -0.35
C TRP A 298 -25.80 -8.68 0.19
N GLY A 299 -26.26 -9.51 -0.70
CA GLY A 299 -26.66 -10.87 -0.43
C GLY A 299 -26.72 -11.70 -1.71
N PRO A 300 -27.05 -12.98 -1.64
CA PRO A 300 -27.01 -13.89 -2.79
C PRO A 300 -27.85 -13.45 -3.99
N THR A 301 -28.77 -12.52 -3.81
CA THR A 301 -29.62 -11.99 -4.90
C THR A 301 -29.21 -10.58 -5.33
N PHE A 302 -28.15 -10.00 -4.77
CA PHE A 302 -27.71 -8.65 -5.13
C PHE A 302 -27.37 -8.58 -6.63
N ALA A 303 -27.72 -7.47 -7.28
CA ALA A 303 -27.61 -7.24 -8.72
C ALA A 303 -28.55 -8.12 -9.58
N TRP A 304 -29.31 -9.03 -9.01
CA TRP A 304 -30.27 -9.86 -9.69
C TRP A 304 -31.72 -9.45 -9.43
N SER A 305 -32.53 -9.51 -10.48
CA SER A 305 -34.00 -9.39 -10.40
C SER A 305 -34.65 -10.68 -10.88
N PHE A 306 -35.50 -11.27 -10.03
CA PHE A 306 -36.11 -12.55 -10.26
C PHE A 306 -37.63 -12.44 -10.35
N SER A 307 -38.26 -13.30 -11.17
CA SER A 307 -39.66 -13.60 -11.05
C SER A 307 -39.98 -14.44 -9.79
N ASN A 308 -41.21 -14.39 -9.30
CA ASN A 308 -41.60 -14.91 -7.99
C ASN A 308 -41.34 -16.41 -7.71
N HIS A 309 -40.98 -17.20 -8.71
CA HIS A 309 -40.78 -18.66 -8.59
C HIS A 309 -39.30 -19.06 -8.58
N VAL A 310 -38.37 -18.11 -8.72
CA VAL A 310 -36.93 -18.36 -8.62
C VAL A 310 -36.57 -18.50 -7.14
N GLN A 311 -35.82 -19.53 -6.81
CA GLN A 311 -35.40 -19.85 -5.44
C GLN A 311 -33.90 -20.05 -5.37
N LEU A 312 -33.27 -19.56 -4.30
CA LEU A 312 -31.92 -19.92 -3.93
C LEU A 312 -31.91 -21.35 -3.39
N ALA A 313 -30.86 -22.10 -3.69
CA ALA A 313 -30.62 -23.44 -3.22
C ALA A 313 -29.12 -23.71 -3.05
N SER A 314 -28.80 -24.70 -2.25
CA SER A 314 -27.42 -25.18 -2.02
C SER A 314 -27.34 -26.71 -2.07
N ASP A 315 -28.43 -27.40 -2.46
CA ASP A 315 -28.47 -28.84 -2.61
C ASP A 315 -27.75 -29.28 -3.91
N ASN A 316 -26.85 -30.26 -3.79
CA ASN A 316 -26.08 -30.77 -4.92
C ASN A 316 -25.40 -29.62 -5.72
N PRO A 317 -24.52 -28.83 -5.07
CA PRO A 317 -23.91 -27.65 -5.64
C PRO A 317 -22.98 -28.00 -6.79
N LEU A 318 -22.64 -26.97 -7.60
CA LEU A 318 -21.63 -27.08 -8.66
C LEU A 318 -20.24 -27.34 -8.07
N SER A 319 -19.91 -26.62 -7.02
CA SER A 319 -18.65 -26.73 -6.26
C SER A 319 -18.91 -26.56 -4.76
N ALA A 320 -18.06 -27.14 -3.94
CA ALA A 320 -18.12 -26.95 -2.49
C ALA A 320 -17.73 -25.52 -2.06
N ASN A 321 -16.91 -24.84 -2.85
CA ASN A 321 -16.49 -23.47 -2.59
C ASN A 321 -17.54 -22.44 -3.06
N ASN A 322 -18.42 -22.83 -3.98
CA ASN A 322 -19.52 -22.01 -4.48
C ASN A 322 -20.81 -22.84 -4.40
N PRO A 323 -21.37 -23.00 -3.18
CA PRO A 323 -22.51 -23.90 -2.97
C PRO A 323 -23.85 -23.29 -3.38
N THR A 324 -23.95 -21.97 -3.52
CA THR A 324 -25.22 -21.28 -3.77
C THR A 324 -25.53 -21.26 -5.26
N HIS A 325 -26.75 -21.62 -5.61
CA HIS A 325 -27.24 -21.54 -6.99
C HIS A 325 -28.72 -21.16 -6.99
N ILE A 326 -29.27 -20.80 -8.15
CA ILE A 326 -30.70 -20.54 -8.31
C ILE A 326 -31.40 -21.71 -8.99
N MET A 327 -32.65 -21.95 -8.56
CA MET A 327 -33.58 -22.83 -9.25
C MET A 327 -34.67 -22.03 -9.94
N MET A 328 -34.93 -22.33 -11.22
CA MET A 328 -35.97 -21.68 -12.01
C MET A 328 -36.71 -22.67 -12.91
N GLU A 329 -37.89 -22.26 -13.36
CA GLU A 329 -38.66 -23.01 -14.34
C GLU A 329 -38.94 -22.18 -15.64
N THR A 330 -40.12 -21.58 -15.80
CA THR A 330 -40.48 -20.71 -16.92
C THR A 330 -40.30 -19.23 -16.54
N ASP A 331 -39.26 -18.94 -15.79
CA ASP A 331 -38.99 -17.66 -15.20
C ASP A 331 -38.14 -16.76 -16.11
N THR A 332 -38.12 -15.48 -15.78
CA THR A 332 -37.23 -14.49 -16.35
C THR A 332 -36.37 -13.92 -15.25
N ILE A 333 -35.07 -13.88 -15.47
CA ILE A 333 -34.11 -13.28 -14.55
C ILE A 333 -33.31 -12.20 -15.28
N TYR A 334 -32.92 -11.18 -14.53
CA TYR A 334 -32.10 -10.07 -15.01
C TYR A 334 -30.91 -9.87 -14.10
N ASN A 335 -29.77 -9.46 -14.68
CA ASN A 335 -28.62 -8.96 -13.94
C ASN A 335 -28.28 -7.55 -14.41
N GLU A 336 -28.11 -6.65 -13.49
CA GLU A 336 -27.84 -5.23 -13.77
C GLU A 336 -26.37 -4.96 -14.13
N GLY A 337 -25.45 -5.93 -13.89
CA GLY A 337 -24.01 -5.74 -14.04
C GLY A 337 -23.40 -4.80 -13.01
N TRP A 338 -22.17 -4.40 -13.24
CA TRP A 338 -21.40 -3.47 -12.41
C TRP A 338 -21.77 -2.02 -12.79
N ASP A 339 -22.78 -1.43 -12.11
CA ASP A 339 -23.35 -0.11 -12.44
C ASP A 339 -23.99 -0.01 -13.83
N GLY A 340 -24.35 -1.15 -14.42
CA GLY A 340 -24.87 -1.32 -15.75
C GLY A 340 -23.88 -1.99 -16.70
N ILE A 341 -24.40 -2.64 -17.73
CA ILE A 341 -23.62 -3.18 -18.83
C ILE A 341 -23.65 -2.17 -19.97
N MET A 342 -22.51 -1.53 -20.26
CA MET A 342 -22.41 -0.53 -21.34
C MET A 342 -22.14 -1.22 -22.66
N ASP A 343 -23.21 -1.41 -23.46
CA ASP A 343 -23.11 -2.01 -24.79
C ASP A 343 -22.66 -0.99 -25.83
N LYS A 344 -21.57 -1.27 -26.51
CA LYS A 344 -20.97 -0.45 -27.57
C LYS A 344 -21.26 -0.98 -28.98
N GLY A 345 -22.17 -1.95 -29.11
CA GLY A 345 -22.46 -2.59 -30.39
C GLY A 345 -21.38 -3.61 -30.76
N GLU A 346 -21.14 -4.59 -29.92
CA GLU A 346 -20.08 -5.59 -30.07
C GLU A 346 -20.59 -7.03 -29.85
N MET A 347 -19.70 -7.98 -29.80
CA MET A 347 -20.00 -9.34 -29.43
C MET A 347 -19.65 -9.59 -27.96
N TYR A 348 -20.42 -10.51 -27.35
CA TYR A 348 -20.25 -10.90 -25.97
C TYR A 348 -20.26 -12.41 -25.84
N ASP A 349 -19.33 -12.96 -25.06
CA ASP A 349 -19.28 -14.39 -24.77
C ASP A 349 -20.00 -14.64 -23.43
N PHE A 350 -21.13 -15.28 -23.52
CA PHE A 350 -21.95 -15.70 -22.40
C PHE A 350 -21.67 -17.17 -22.06
N SER A 351 -21.58 -17.45 -20.77
CA SER A 351 -21.55 -18.83 -20.27
C SER A 351 -22.34 -18.96 -18.96
N PHE A 352 -22.80 -20.16 -18.67
CA PHE A 352 -23.40 -20.53 -17.39
C PHE A 352 -23.34 -22.03 -17.17
N TYR A 353 -23.41 -22.46 -15.94
CA TYR A 353 -23.60 -23.87 -15.60
C TYR A 353 -25.07 -24.16 -15.40
N VAL A 354 -25.53 -25.30 -15.90
CA VAL A 354 -26.92 -25.74 -15.80
C VAL A 354 -27.00 -27.21 -15.41
N ARG A 355 -27.86 -27.50 -14.46
CA ARG A 355 -28.30 -28.86 -14.08
C ARG A 355 -29.80 -28.97 -14.32
N ASN A 356 -30.23 -29.84 -15.23
CA ASN A 356 -31.64 -30.14 -15.40
C ASN A 356 -32.12 -31.04 -14.27
N ILE A 357 -33.21 -30.68 -13.58
CA ILE A 357 -33.73 -31.39 -12.42
C ILE A 357 -34.78 -32.42 -12.83
N ASP A 358 -35.91 -31.97 -13.35
CA ASP A 358 -37.04 -32.79 -13.75
C ASP A 358 -37.37 -32.81 -15.22
N CYS A 359 -36.47 -32.31 -16.07
CA CYS A 359 -36.62 -32.26 -17.51
C CYS A 359 -35.38 -32.81 -18.25
N LYS A 360 -35.60 -33.49 -19.42
CA LYS A 360 -34.49 -34.00 -20.24
C LYS A 360 -33.78 -32.89 -21.02
N LYS A 361 -34.49 -31.85 -21.38
CA LYS A 361 -34.01 -30.71 -22.17
C LYS A 361 -34.71 -29.45 -21.76
N LYS A 362 -33.93 -28.35 -21.62
CA LYS A 362 -34.44 -27.02 -21.32
C LYS A 362 -33.99 -26.04 -22.39
N LYS A 363 -34.88 -25.18 -22.85
CA LYS A 363 -34.58 -24.11 -23.79
C LYS A 363 -34.49 -22.77 -23.07
N PHE A 364 -33.45 -22.01 -23.36
CA PHE A 364 -33.23 -20.67 -22.87
C PHE A 364 -33.18 -19.64 -24.00
N SER A 365 -33.57 -18.41 -23.70
CA SER A 365 -33.26 -17.21 -24.46
C SER A 365 -32.41 -16.31 -23.59
N VAL A 366 -31.27 -15.91 -24.09
CA VAL A 366 -30.34 -14.98 -23.41
C VAL A 366 -30.24 -13.73 -24.28
N SER A 367 -30.35 -12.57 -23.67
CA SER A 367 -30.34 -11.28 -24.39
C SER A 367 -29.78 -10.13 -23.54
N LEU A 368 -29.22 -9.14 -24.24
CA LEU A 368 -28.97 -7.83 -23.69
C LEU A 368 -30.14 -6.92 -24.01
N VAL A 369 -30.63 -6.20 -22.99
CA VAL A 369 -31.83 -5.36 -23.05
C VAL A 369 -31.47 -3.99 -22.47
N ASN A 370 -31.73 -2.92 -23.22
CA ASN A 370 -31.48 -1.56 -22.75
C ASN A 370 -32.57 -1.08 -21.76
N GLU A 371 -32.42 0.13 -21.23
CA GLU A 371 -33.35 0.70 -20.24
C GLU A 371 -34.78 0.90 -20.80
N GLU A 372 -34.93 1.11 -22.10
CA GLU A 372 -36.22 1.22 -22.77
C GLU A 372 -36.88 -0.15 -23.07
N GLY A 373 -36.19 -1.25 -22.69
CA GLY A 373 -36.68 -2.61 -22.93
C GLY A 373 -36.42 -3.15 -24.34
N VAL A 374 -35.60 -2.46 -25.14
CA VAL A 374 -35.22 -2.91 -26.49
C VAL A 374 -34.19 -4.02 -26.41
N VAL A 375 -34.41 -5.11 -27.14
CA VAL A 375 -33.49 -6.22 -27.24
C VAL A 375 -32.42 -5.92 -28.28
N LEU A 376 -31.19 -5.66 -27.83
CA LEU A 376 -30.05 -5.32 -28.69
C LEU A 376 -29.40 -6.53 -29.30
N GLY A 377 -29.28 -7.61 -28.53
CA GLY A 377 -28.77 -8.89 -28.98
C GLY A 377 -29.48 -10.05 -28.28
N GLU A 378 -29.80 -11.11 -28.99
CA GLU A 378 -30.47 -12.31 -28.46
C GLU A 378 -29.91 -13.59 -29.09
N ALA A 379 -29.68 -14.59 -28.24
CA ALA A 379 -29.36 -15.94 -28.69
C ALA A 379 -30.15 -16.97 -27.89
N ASN A 380 -30.36 -18.14 -28.51
CA ASN A 380 -31.11 -19.25 -27.93
C ASN A 380 -30.21 -20.46 -27.78
N LEU A 381 -30.34 -21.17 -26.69
CA LEU A 381 -29.67 -22.46 -26.49
C LEU A 381 -30.61 -23.51 -25.89
N THR A 382 -30.21 -24.78 -25.96
CA THR A 382 -30.94 -25.87 -25.35
C THR A 382 -29.99 -26.71 -24.52
N THR A 383 -30.28 -26.86 -23.25
CA THR A 383 -29.52 -27.68 -22.30
C THR A 383 -30.04 -29.11 -22.24
N GLN A 384 -29.20 -30.04 -21.83
CA GLN A 384 -29.54 -31.43 -21.67
C GLN A 384 -28.69 -32.13 -20.61
N GLY A 385 -29.22 -33.17 -20.00
CA GLY A 385 -28.56 -33.96 -18.97
C GLY A 385 -28.91 -33.49 -17.57
N GLN A 386 -28.74 -34.36 -16.57
CA GLN A 386 -29.12 -34.14 -15.16
C GLN A 386 -27.96 -33.77 -14.28
N GLY A 387 -26.71 -33.83 -14.76
CA GLY A 387 -25.55 -33.31 -14.05
C GLY A 387 -25.23 -31.86 -14.45
N TRP A 388 -24.43 -31.17 -13.64
CA TRP A 388 -23.94 -29.86 -13.98
C TRP A 388 -23.11 -29.86 -15.25
N ARG A 389 -23.41 -28.95 -16.17
CA ARG A 389 -22.67 -28.76 -17.42
C ARG A 389 -22.57 -27.29 -17.77
N GLN A 390 -21.42 -26.87 -18.24
CA GLN A 390 -21.24 -25.53 -18.79
C GLN A 390 -21.83 -25.46 -20.21
N TYR A 391 -22.54 -24.38 -20.48
CA TYR A 391 -23.04 -24.02 -21.80
C TYR A 391 -22.54 -22.63 -22.16
N LYS A 392 -22.23 -22.46 -23.45
CA LYS A 392 -21.68 -21.18 -23.96
C LYS A 392 -22.48 -20.76 -25.19
N LEU A 393 -22.58 -19.45 -25.38
CA LEU A 393 -23.11 -18.82 -26.60
C LEU A 393 -22.51 -17.44 -26.75
N THR A 394 -22.58 -16.90 -27.97
CA THR A 394 -22.16 -15.51 -28.25
C THR A 394 -23.40 -14.68 -28.54
N LEU A 395 -23.50 -13.52 -27.89
CA LEU A 395 -24.47 -12.48 -28.18
C LEU A 395 -23.82 -11.47 -29.12
N ASN A 396 -24.57 -11.05 -30.16
CA ASN A 396 -24.12 -10.03 -31.09
C ASN A 396 -25.10 -8.86 -31.06
N THR A 397 -24.64 -7.70 -30.57
CA THR A 397 -25.40 -6.46 -30.56
C THR A 397 -25.04 -5.53 -31.72
N ASN A 398 -23.96 -5.79 -32.42
CA ASN A 398 -23.63 -5.13 -33.69
C ASN A 398 -24.42 -5.79 -34.84
N ASN A 399 -25.65 -5.39 -34.98
CA ASN A 399 -26.56 -6.02 -35.93
C ASN A 399 -27.49 -5.01 -36.63
N LYS A 400 -28.16 -5.46 -37.74
CA LYS A 400 -29.08 -4.60 -38.51
C LYS A 400 -30.22 -3.95 -37.70
N LYS A 401 -30.64 -4.55 -36.59
CA LYS A 401 -31.68 -3.97 -35.75
C LYS A 401 -31.18 -2.70 -35.04
N ARG A 402 -29.93 -2.70 -34.61
CA ARG A 402 -29.28 -1.52 -34.02
C ARG A 402 -29.17 -0.40 -35.04
N GLU A 403 -28.72 -0.69 -36.24
CA GLU A 403 -28.65 0.26 -37.36
C GLU A 403 -30.00 0.87 -37.72
N GLN A 404 -31.03 0.02 -37.87
CA GLN A 404 -32.39 0.44 -38.24
C GLN A 404 -33.08 1.27 -37.16
N ALA A 405 -32.78 1.05 -35.89
CA ALA A 405 -33.38 1.75 -34.78
C ALA A 405 -32.64 3.07 -34.44
N ALA A 406 -31.56 3.43 -35.17
CA ALA A 406 -30.71 4.60 -34.90
C ALA A 406 -30.31 4.72 -33.43
N ILE A 407 -29.96 3.56 -32.82
CA ILE A 407 -29.56 3.48 -31.40
C ILE A 407 -28.24 4.17 -31.22
N ALA A 408 -28.13 5.00 -30.19
CA ALA A 408 -26.88 5.67 -29.82
C ALA A 408 -25.72 4.69 -29.67
N ASP A 409 -24.50 5.17 -29.86
CA ASP A 409 -23.29 4.34 -29.89
C ASP A 409 -23.11 3.52 -28.62
N ILE A 410 -23.45 4.09 -27.44
CA ILE A 410 -23.37 3.42 -26.12
C ILE A 410 -24.79 3.29 -25.55
N GLN A 411 -25.12 2.10 -25.06
CA GLN A 411 -26.39 1.78 -24.40
C GLN A 411 -26.16 1.15 -23.04
N LYS A 412 -26.78 1.68 -22.01
CA LYS A 412 -26.85 1.01 -20.73
C LYS A 412 -27.83 -0.14 -20.76
N CYS A 413 -27.35 -1.33 -20.49
CA CYS A 413 -28.07 -2.59 -20.63
C CYS A 413 -28.03 -3.42 -19.35
N ARG A 414 -28.88 -4.42 -19.34
CA ARG A 414 -28.87 -5.54 -18.40
C ARG A 414 -28.96 -6.87 -19.13
N LEU A 415 -28.37 -7.90 -18.54
CA LEU A 415 -28.54 -9.26 -19.02
C LEU A 415 -29.95 -9.74 -18.68
N ARG A 416 -30.63 -10.41 -19.65
CA ARG A 416 -31.90 -11.09 -19.44
C ARG A 416 -31.80 -12.56 -19.86
N ILE A 417 -32.20 -13.49 -18.98
CA ILE A 417 -32.29 -14.91 -19.24
C ILE A 417 -33.73 -15.36 -19.03
N ILE A 418 -34.31 -16.03 -20.04
CA ILE A 418 -35.68 -16.56 -20.04
C ILE A 418 -35.63 -18.07 -20.16
N GLY A 419 -36.19 -18.77 -19.16
CA GLY A 419 -36.46 -20.20 -19.24
C GLY A 419 -37.72 -20.46 -20.07
N LYS A 420 -37.57 -21.11 -21.26
CA LYS A 420 -38.69 -21.44 -22.14
C LYS A 420 -39.09 -22.92 -21.91
N LYS A 421 -40.39 -23.19 -21.88
CA LYS A 421 -40.98 -24.52 -21.57
C LYS A 421 -40.86 -24.91 -20.08
N LYS A 422 -41.77 -25.77 -19.64
CA LYS A 422 -41.80 -26.36 -18.29
C LYS A 422 -40.57 -27.22 -18.03
N GLY A 423 -40.24 -27.39 -16.77
CA GLY A 423 -39.14 -28.17 -16.25
C GLY A 423 -38.20 -27.35 -15.41
N LYS A 424 -37.89 -27.84 -14.22
CA LYS A 424 -37.00 -27.18 -13.25
C LYS A 424 -35.54 -27.39 -13.63
N VAL A 425 -34.78 -26.38 -13.46
CA VAL A 425 -33.31 -26.35 -13.66
C VAL A 425 -32.62 -25.56 -12.54
N ALA A 426 -31.39 -25.94 -12.25
CA ALA A 426 -30.49 -25.17 -11.43
C ALA A 426 -29.50 -24.40 -12.33
N LEU A 427 -29.19 -23.16 -12.00
CA LEU A 427 -28.22 -22.31 -12.71
C LEU A 427 -27.20 -21.76 -11.73
N ASP A 428 -25.95 -21.70 -12.18
CA ASP A 428 -24.84 -21.19 -11.41
C ASP A 428 -23.75 -20.63 -12.32
N MET A 429 -22.81 -19.85 -11.77
CA MET A 429 -21.65 -19.27 -12.47
C MET A 429 -22.06 -18.64 -13.79
N ILE A 430 -23.01 -17.70 -13.71
CA ILE A 430 -23.53 -16.97 -14.89
C ILE A 430 -22.56 -15.84 -15.22
N SER A 431 -22.01 -15.87 -16.43
CA SER A 431 -20.90 -15.01 -16.85
C SER A 431 -21.16 -14.38 -18.20
N LEU A 432 -20.70 -13.14 -18.38
CA LEU A 432 -20.75 -12.40 -19.63
C LEU A 432 -19.47 -11.58 -19.80
N PHE A 433 -18.69 -11.87 -20.83
CA PHE A 433 -17.49 -11.10 -21.17
C PHE A 433 -17.67 -10.38 -22.51
N PRO A 434 -17.05 -9.22 -22.72
CA PRO A 434 -16.77 -8.74 -24.07
C PRO A 434 -16.00 -9.82 -24.83
N HIS A 435 -16.32 -10.06 -26.11
CA HIS A 435 -15.61 -11.03 -26.93
C HIS A 435 -14.13 -10.66 -27.10
N GLU A 436 -13.86 -9.36 -27.22
CA GLU A 436 -12.51 -8.82 -27.26
C GLU A 436 -12.04 -8.37 -25.86
N THR A 437 -11.20 -9.21 -25.26
CA THR A 437 -10.48 -8.85 -24.03
C THR A 437 -9.00 -8.60 -24.34
N TYR A 438 -8.25 -8.02 -23.42
CA TYR A 438 -6.82 -7.78 -23.62
C TYR A 438 -6.09 -9.08 -23.89
N LYS A 439 -5.50 -9.19 -25.09
CA LYS A 439 -4.86 -10.40 -25.62
C LYS A 439 -5.70 -11.69 -25.53
N GLY A 440 -7.00 -11.59 -25.30
CA GLY A 440 -7.88 -12.74 -25.12
C GLY A 440 -7.84 -13.37 -23.73
N HIS A 441 -7.21 -12.72 -22.74
CA HIS A 441 -6.95 -13.27 -21.41
C HIS A 441 -7.93 -12.76 -20.33
N GLY A 442 -9.12 -12.28 -20.71
CA GLY A 442 -10.20 -11.96 -19.77
C GLY A 442 -10.04 -10.64 -19.02
N LEU A 443 -9.12 -9.76 -19.42
CA LEU A 443 -8.97 -8.44 -18.86
C LEU A 443 -9.64 -7.37 -19.72
N ARG A 444 -10.19 -6.36 -19.09
CA ARG A 444 -10.80 -5.19 -19.72
C ARG A 444 -9.75 -4.46 -20.57
N LYS A 445 -10.01 -4.38 -21.88
CA LYS A 445 -9.03 -3.99 -22.88
C LYS A 445 -8.51 -2.56 -22.67
N ASP A 446 -9.40 -1.59 -22.47
CA ASP A 446 -9.03 -0.18 -22.29
C ASP A 446 -8.16 0.04 -21.03
N LEU A 447 -8.48 -0.60 -19.91
CA LEU A 447 -7.69 -0.51 -18.68
C LEU A 447 -6.33 -1.22 -18.85
N ALA A 448 -6.32 -2.43 -19.38
CA ALA A 448 -5.09 -3.18 -19.58
C ALA A 448 -4.13 -2.50 -20.58
N GLU A 449 -4.66 -1.91 -21.68
CA GLU A 449 -3.89 -1.10 -22.63
C GLU A 449 -3.32 0.15 -21.97
N THR A 450 -4.10 0.82 -21.12
CA THR A 450 -3.65 1.98 -20.35
C THR A 450 -2.51 1.61 -19.41
N ILE A 451 -2.62 0.51 -18.68
CA ILE A 451 -1.55 0.01 -17.82
C ILE A 451 -0.32 -0.40 -18.63
N ALA A 452 -0.51 -1.12 -19.74
CA ALA A 452 0.58 -1.52 -20.61
C ALA A 452 1.34 -0.33 -21.23
N ALA A 453 0.66 0.80 -21.45
CA ALA A 453 1.27 2.03 -21.96
C ALA A 453 2.23 2.71 -20.97
N LEU A 454 2.14 2.39 -19.69
CA LEU A 454 3.14 2.78 -18.68
C LEU A 454 4.48 2.06 -18.89
N LYS A 455 4.48 0.91 -19.55
CA LYS A 455 5.66 0.02 -19.67
C LYS A 455 6.28 -0.32 -18.30
N PRO A 456 5.47 -0.75 -17.33
CA PRO A 456 5.99 -1.07 -16.01
C PRO A 456 6.99 -2.22 -16.08
N LYS A 457 8.01 -2.18 -15.22
CA LYS A 457 9.04 -3.23 -15.16
C LYS A 457 8.62 -4.40 -14.29
N PHE A 458 7.71 -4.19 -13.36
CA PHE A 458 7.13 -5.20 -12.49
C PHE A 458 5.69 -4.84 -12.13
N VAL A 459 4.97 -5.82 -11.63
CA VAL A 459 3.63 -5.66 -11.06
C VAL A 459 3.63 -6.27 -9.67
N ARG A 460 3.37 -5.45 -8.64
CA ARG A 460 3.05 -5.88 -7.27
C ARG A 460 1.57 -6.20 -7.19
N PHE A 461 1.22 -7.36 -6.67
CA PHE A 461 -0.16 -7.85 -6.50
C PHE A 461 -0.22 -8.92 -5.39
N PRO A 462 -1.38 -9.34 -4.88
CA PRO A 462 -2.75 -8.91 -5.20
C PRO A 462 -3.12 -7.60 -4.48
N GLY A 463 -2.24 -7.06 -3.67
CA GLY A 463 -2.40 -5.83 -2.93
C GLY A 463 -1.47 -5.73 -1.74
N GLY A 464 -1.74 -4.76 -0.88
CA GLY A 464 -1.10 -4.55 0.41
C GLY A 464 -1.96 -5.11 1.55
N CYS A 465 -2.80 -4.28 2.16
CA CYS A 465 -3.74 -4.70 3.21
C CYS A 465 -4.63 -5.87 2.79
N MET A 466 -4.97 -5.99 1.51
CA MET A 466 -5.74 -7.11 0.99
C MET A 466 -5.01 -8.45 1.13
N SER A 467 -3.67 -8.48 1.05
CA SER A 467 -2.87 -9.70 1.24
C SER A 467 -2.96 -10.24 2.67
N HIS A 468 -3.05 -9.34 3.64
CA HIS A 468 -3.20 -9.66 5.06
C HIS A 468 -4.65 -9.96 5.47
N GLY A 469 -5.64 -9.35 4.80
CA GLY A 469 -7.05 -9.50 5.14
C GLY A 469 -7.44 -8.94 6.51
N GLN A 470 -8.72 -9.12 6.85
CA GLN A 470 -9.28 -8.70 8.13
C GLN A 470 -9.30 -9.86 9.13
N GLY A 471 -8.23 -10.01 9.89
CA GLY A 471 -8.03 -11.13 10.79
C GLY A 471 -7.45 -12.36 10.08
N ILE A 472 -6.98 -13.33 10.86
CA ILE A 472 -6.28 -14.53 10.38
C ILE A 472 -7.14 -15.34 9.39
N ASP A 473 -8.43 -15.48 9.68
CA ASP A 473 -9.36 -16.25 8.84
C ASP A 473 -9.58 -15.65 7.44
N ASN A 474 -9.14 -14.40 7.21
CA ASN A 474 -9.30 -13.68 5.96
C ASN A 474 -7.97 -13.36 5.24
N ILE A 475 -6.85 -13.93 5.71
CA ILE A 475 -5.56 -13.85 4.99
C ILE A 475 -5.78 -14.36 3.55
N TYR A 476 -5.15 -13.67 2.59
CA TYR A 476 -5.27 -14.03 1.17
C TYR A 476 -4.47 -15.30 0.85
N HIS A 477 -5.17 -16.40 0.62
CA HIS A 477 -4.58 -17.66 0.20
C HIS A 477 -4.51 -17.72 -1.33
N TRP A 478 -3.31 -17.68 -1.89
CA TRP A 478 -3.09 -17.71 -3.33
C TRP A 478 -3.74 -18.92 -4.03
N ASN A 479 -3.68 -20.09 -3.38
CA ASN A 479 -4.21 -21.35 -3.88
C ASN A 479 -5.75 -21.39 -3.98
N HIS A 480 -6.44 -20.48 -3.28
CA HIS A 480 -7.89 -20.29 -3.41
C HIS A 480 -8.29 -19.57 -4.71
N THR A 481 -7.33 -19.04 -5.46
CA THR A 481 -7.55 -18.15 -6.59
C THR A 481 -7.08 -18.72 -7.93
N VAL A 482 -6.60 -19.96 -7.93
CA VAL A 482 -6.13 -20.67 -9.12
C VAL A 482 -7.01 -21.89 -9.44
N GLY A 483 -6.92 -22.41 -10.64
CA GLY A 483 -7.78 -23.48 -11.14
C GLY A 483 -9.09 -22.97 -11.77
N PRO A 484 -10.04 -23.86 -12.08
CA PRO A 484 -11.33 -23.50 -12.67
C PRO A 484 -12.12 -22.53 -11.81
N TRP A 485 -12.78 -21.54 -12.43
CA TRP A 485 -13.46 -20.47 -11.67
C TRP A 485 -14.47 -20.96 -10.63
N GLN A 486 -15.25 -21.99 -10.98
CA GLN A 486 -16.25 -22.57 -10.06
C GLN A 486 -15.64 -23.23 -8.80
N ASP A 487 -14.35 -23.58 -8.85
CA ASP A 487 -13.64 -24.24 -7.75
C ASP A 487 -12.81 -23.25 -6.92
N ARG A 488 -12.69 -22.00 -7.36
CA ARG A 488 -12.05 -20.94 -6.59
C ARG A 488 -12.91 -20.59 -5.37
N LYS A 489 -12.27 -20.15 -4.29
CA LYS A 489 -12.97 -19.77 -3.07
C LYS A 489 -13.17 -18.26 -3.03
N PRO A 490 -14.39 -17.75 -3.28
CA PRO A 490 -14.70 -16.33 -3.09
C PRO A 490 -14.53 -15.92 -1.64
N ASP A 491 -14.25 -14.65 -1.40
CA ASP A 491 -14.03 -14.17 -0.04
C ASP A 491 -14.44 -12.71 0.13
N PHE A 492 -14.49 -12.27 1.38
CA PHE A 492 -14.65 -10.89 1.77
C PHE A 492 -13.33 -10.13 1.62
N ASN A 493 -13.41 -8.92 1.09
CA ASN A 493 -12.29 -8.02 0.96
C ASN A 493 -12.22 -7.08 2.17
N ILE A 494 -11.03 -6.81 2.69
CA ILE A 494 -10.81 -5.87 3.81
C ILE A 494 -11.41 -4.48 3.53
N TRP A 495 -11.60 -4.10 2.28
CA TRP A 495 -12.22 -2.85 1.83
C TRP A 495 -13.75 -2.91 1.79
N ASN A 496 -14.35 -3.91 2.47
CA ASN A 496 -15.77 -4.11 2.69
C ASN A 496 -16.58 -4.42 1.43
N TYR A 497 -16.11 -5.31 0.57
CA TYR A 497 -16.90 -5.89 -0.49
C TYR A 497 -16.44 -7.31 -0.85
N HIS A 498 -17.33 -8.04 -1.50
CA HIS A 498 -17.10 -9.43 -1.92
C HIS A 498 -16.18 -9.48 -3.16
N GLN A 499 -15.28 -10.48 -3.18
CA GLN A 499 -14.43 -10.81 -4.32
C GLN A 499 -14.75 -12.21 -4.83
N THR A 500 -15.03 -12.33 -6.13
CA THR A 500 -15.29 -13.61 -6.79
C THR A 500 -14.01 -14.43 -7.02
N ARG A 501 -12.83 -13.83 -6.83
CA ARG A 501 -11.52 -14.39 -7.20
C ARG A 501 -11.42 -14.78 -8.70
N GLY A 502 -12.25 -14.17 -9.55
CA GLY A 502 -12.17 -14.30 -10.98
C GLY A 502 -10.85 -13.77 -11.55
N LEU A 503 -10.39 -12.64 -11.06
CA LEU A 503 -9.02 -12.16 -11.18
C LEU A 503 -8.21 -12.76 -10.04
N GLY A 504 -7.42 -13.78 -10.32
CA GLY A 504 -6.60 -14.49 -9.33
C GLY A 504 -5.13 -14.55 -9.74
N PHE A 505 -4.36 -15.37 -9.04
CA PHE A 505 -2.91 -15.46 -9.30
C PHE A 505 -2.59 -15.85 -10.74
N TYR A 506 -3.36 -16.75 -11.35
CA TYR A 506 -3.13 -17.10 -12.76
C TYR A 506 -3.26 -15.88 -13.68
N GLU A 507 -4.31 -15.09 -13.52
CA GLU A 507 -4.57 -13.91 -14.34
C GLU A 507 -3.53 -12.79 -14.06
N TYR A 508 -3.08 -12.62 -12.83
CA TYR A 508 -2.00 -11.65 -12.50
C TYR A 508 -0.68 -12.03 -13.17
N PHE A 509 -0.27 -13.29 -13.07
CA PHE A 509 0.97 -13.75 -13.70
C PHE A 509 0.89 -13.70 -15.23
N GLN A 510 -0.26 -14.09 -15.81
CA GLN A 510 -0.50 -13.98 -17.26
C GLN A 510 -0.44 -12.52 -17.72
N PHE A 511 -1.00 -11.60 -16.93
CA PHE A 511 -0.94 -10.17 -17.25
C PHE A 511 0.48 -9.62 -17.16
N CYS A 512 1.27 -10.03 -16.19
CA CYS A 512 2.69 -9.67 -16.11
C CYS A 512 3.44 -10.07 -17.38
N GLU A 513 3.24 -11.30 -17.84
CA GLU A 513 3.84 -11.80 -19.09
C GLU A 513 3.33 -11.00 -20.30
N ASP A 514 2.02 -10.71 -20.35
CA ASP A 514 1.38 -9.95 -21.42
C ASP A 514 1.96 -8.55 -21.61
N ILE A 515 2.35 -7.89 -20.54
CA ILE A 515 2.94 -6.54 -20.57
C ILE A 515 4.47 -6.54 -20.43
N ASN A 516 5.09 -7.73 -20.37
CA ASN A 516 6.52 -7.94 -20.21
C ASN A 516 7.06 -7.28 -18.91
N ALA A 517 6.37 -7.55 -17.80
CA ALA A 517 6.72 -7.11 -16.45
C ALA A 517 7.04 -8.30 -15.55
N GLU A 518 7.93 -8.11 -14.57
CA GLU A 518 8.22 -9.13 -13.56
C GLU A 518 7.04 -9.23 -12.58
N PRO A 519 6.58 -10.42 -12.19
CA PRO A 519 5.62 -10.58 -11.11
C PRO A 519 6.29 -10.38 -9.75
N LEU A 520 5.63 -9.62 -8.86
CA LEU A 520 6.00 -9.44 -7.45
C LEU A 520 4.76 -9.71 -6.60
N PRO A 521 4.43 -10.99 -6.34
CA PRO A 521 3.36 -11.34 -5.41
C PRO A 521 3.73 -10.96 -3.99
N VAL A 522 2.79 -10.38 -3.25
CA VAL A 522 2.90 -10.06 -1.82
C VAL A 522 2.02 -11.00 -1.01
N LEU A 523 2.59 -11.60 0.02
CA LEU A 523 1.94 -12.57 0.89
C LEU A 523 2.07 -12.14 2.36
N ALA A 524 1.09 -12.47 3.18
CA ALA A 524 1.11 -12.13 4.60
C ALA A 524 2.29 -12.80 5.33
N ALA A 525 2.87 -12.09 6.26
CA ALA A 525 3.96 -12.58 7.11
C ALA A 525 3.46 -13.45 8.30
N GLY A 526 2.33 -14.15 8.12
CA GLY A 526 1.72 -14.96 9.19
C GLY A 526 0.91 -14.15 10.20
N VAL A 527 0.65 -12.87 9.91
CA VAL A 527 -0.16 -11.96 10.72
C VAL A 527 -1.22 -11.29 9.84
N PRO A 528 -2.38 -10.88 10.39
CA PRO A 528 -3.40 -10.14 9.65
C PRO A 528 -3.00 -8.67 9.47
N CYS A 529 -3.80 -7.90 8.72
CA CYS A 529 -3.58 -6.46 8.56
C CYS A 529 -3.56 -5.74 9.92
N GLN A 530 -2.62 -4.81 10.08
CA GLN A 530 -2.47 -3.98 11.30
C GLN A 530 -3.74 -3.17 11.65
N ASN A 531 -4.65 -3.00 10.70
CA ASN A 531 -5.92 -2.32 10.87
C ASN A 531 -7.12 -3.27 11.06
N SER A 532 -6.89 -4.54 11.30
CA SER A 532 -7.96 -5.48 11.61
C SER A 532 -8.65 -5.12 12.93
N ALA A 533 -9.97 -5.20 12.94
CA ALA A 533 -10.74 -5.05 14.18
C ALA A 533 -10.42 -6.19 15.16
N ALA A 534 -10.68 -5.96 16.46
CA ALA A 534 -10.52 -7.00 17.46
C ALA A 534 -11.40 -8.22 17.14
N ASN A 535 -10.80 -9.39 17.22
CA ASN A 535 -11.46 -10.67 17.01
C ASN A 535 -12.38 -11.04 18.22
N LYS A 536 -13.01 -12.20 18.17
CA LYS A 536 -13.87 -12.73 19.25
C LYS A 536 -13.16 -12.90 20.61
N ASP A 537 -11.83 -13.05 20.59
CA ASP A 537 -11.00 -13.20 21.79
C ASP A 537 -10.51 -11.86 22.33
N GLY A 538 -10.84 -10.75 21.66
CA GLY A 538 -10.49 -9.39 22.06
C GLY A 538 -9.08 -8.96 21.63
N LEU A 539 -8.49 -9.66 20.66
CA LEU A 539 -7.19 -9.28 20.06
C LEU A 539 -7.44 -8.54 18.75
N GLY A 540 -6.85 -7.39 18.60
CA GLY A 540 -7.02 -6.51 17.44
C GLY A 540 -5.72 -6.28 16.67
N GLY A 541 -5.85 -5.92 15.39
CA GLY A 541 -4.70 -5.71 14.52
C GLY A 541 -3.85 -6.97 14.38
N GLN A 542 -2.55 -6.83 14.55
CA GLN A 542 -1.55 -7.90 14.41
C GLN A 542 -1.19 -8.60 15.75
N GLN A 543 -1.98 -8.42 16.81
CA GLN A 543 -1.71 -9.08 18.09
C GLN A 543 -2.02 -10.59 18.08
N ASP A 544 -2.69 -11.06 17.02
CA ASP A 544 -3.04 -12.46 16.82
C ASP A 544 -2.43 -12.94 15.50
N GLY A 545 -1.34 -13.68 15.54
CA GLY A 545 -0.71 -14.31 14.37
C GLY A 545 -1.22 -15.73 14.14
N ILE A 546 -0.90 -16.32 12.98
CA ILE A 546 -1.11 -17.75 12.74
C ILE A 546 -0.48 -18.53 13.90
N PRO A 547 -1.19 -19.49 14.54
CA PRO A 547 -0.61 -20.32 15.60
C PRO A 547 0.71 -20.95 15.15
N MET A 548 1.69 -20.97 16.06
CA MET A 548 3.06 -21.45 15.71
C MET A 548 3.07 -22.90 15.22
N GLU A 549 2.15 -23.73 15.72
CA GLU A 549 1.97 -25.11 15.25
C GLU A 549 1.39 -25.21 13.83
N GLU A 550 0.74 -24.15 13.31
CA GLU A 550 0.19 -24.09 11.96
C GLU A 550 1.16 -23.40 10.97
N MET A 551 2.19 -22.69 11.46
CA MET A 551 3.17 -22.00 10.62
C MET A 551 3.86 -22.94 9.61
N PRO A 552 4.25 -24.17 9.91
CA PRO A 552 4.84 -25.06 8.90
C PRO A 552 3.92 -25.33 7.70
N ALA A 553 2.61 -25.47 7.93
CA ALA A 553 1.64 -25.67 6.85
C ALA A 553 1.46 -24.40 6.00
N TYR A 554 1.44 -23.24 6.64
CA TYR A 554 1.38 -21.95 5.95
C TYR A 554 2.66 -21.70 5.11
N ILE A 555 3.84 -21.96 5.65
CA ILE A 555 5.13 -21.87 4.93
C ILE A 555 5.11 -22.80 3.71
N ASP A 556 4.62 -24.03 3.85
CA ASP A 556 4.50 -24.93 2.72
C ASP A 556 3.53 -24.40 1.65
N GLU A 557 2.45 -23.71 2.05
CA GLU A 557 1.55 -23.04 1.10
C GLU A 557 2.31 -21.96 0.31
N LEU A 558 3.10 -21.10 0.97
CA LEU A 558 3.88 -20.07 0.31
C LEU A 558 4.92 -20.65 -0.65
N CYS A 559 5.62 -21.69 -0.24
CA CYS A 559 6.57 -22.41 -1.08
C CYS A 559 5.90 -23.10 -2.28
N ASN A 560 4.69 -23.61 -2.11
CA ASN A 560 3.91 -24.19 -3.20
C ASN A 560 3.50 -23.16 -4.26
N MET A 561 3.40 -21.87 -3.92
CA MET A 561 3.20 -20.80 -4.91
C MET A 561 4.42 -20.65 -5.81
N ILE A 562 5.62 -20.75 -5.26
CA ILE A 562 6.86 -20.72 -6.04
C ILE A 562 6.92 -21.96 -6.98
N GLU A 563 6.56 -23.12 -6.47
CA GLU A 563 6.45 -24.34 -7.27
C GLU A 563 5.37 -24.24 -8.36
N TRP A 564 4.23 -23.63 -8.04
CA TRP A 564 3.18 -23.37 -9.03
C TRP A 564 3.70 -22.46 -10.15
N ALA A 565 4.42 -21.39 -9.79
CA ALA A 565 4.93 -20.42 -10.76
C ALA A 565 6.10 -20.98 -11.59
N ASN A 566 7.05 -21.69 -10.98
CA ASN A 566 8.34 -22.03 -11.57
C ASN A 566 8.58 -23.53 -11.76
N GLY A 567 7.80 -24.39 -11.10
CA GLY A 567 8.03 -25.84 -11.09
C GLY A 567 7.77 -26.53 -12.42
N ASP A 568 8.26 -27.77 -12.54
CA ASP A 568 8.05 -28.64 -13.68
C ASP A 568 6.68 -29.37 -13.58
N PRO A 569 5.75 -29.17 -14.54
CA PRO A 569 4.44 -29.82 -14.51
C PRO A 569 4.50 -31.37 -14.60
N ALA A 570 5.62 -31.95 -15.02
CA ALA A 570 5.78 -33.39 -15.05
C ALA A 570 6.01 -34.02 -13.67
N THR A 571 6.52 -33.25 -12.71
CA THR A 571 6.93 -33.73 -11.39
C THR A 571 6.19 -33.06 -10.23
N ASN A 572 5.64 -31.87 -10.44
CA ASN A 572 5.00 -31.08 -9.40
C ASN A 572 3.49 -30.86 -9.69
N LYS A 573 2.64 -31.19 -8.70
CA LYS A 573 1.18 -31.06 -8.85
C LYS A 573 0.69 -29.62 -9.04
N TRP A 574 1.37 -28.64 -8.43
CA TRP A 574 1.01 -27.25 -8.55
C TRP A 574 1.40 -26.68 -9.92
N ALA A 575 2.60 -27.00 -10.40
CA ALA A 575 3.02 -26.67 -11.75
C ALA A 575 2.12 -27.35 -12.81
N LYS A 576 1.65 -28.58 -12.53
CA LYS A 576 0.66 -29.25 -13.39
C LYS A 576 -0.66 -28.48 -13.44
N MET A 577 -1.15 -27.94 -12.32
CA MET A 577 -2.35 -27.11 -12.29
C MET A 577 -2.20 -25.86 -13.19
N ARG A 578 -1.04 -25.19 -13.17
CA ARG A 578 -0.72 -24.10 -14.09
C ARG A 578 -0.78 -24.56 -15.56
N ALA A 579 -0.16 -25.70 -15.85
CA ALA A 579 -0.14 -26.25 -17.19
C ALA A 579 -1.55 -26.63 -17.68
N ASP A 580 -2.37 -27.25 -16.82
CA ASP A 580 -3.77 -27.59 -17.11
C ASP A 580 -4.65 -26.36 -17.36
N ALA A 581 -4.30 -25.21 -16.77
CA ALA A 581 -4.92 -23.92 -17.04
C ALA A 581 -4.49 -23.29 -18.38
N GLY A 582 -3.53 -23.87 -19.10
CA GLY A 582 -3.08 -23.44 -20.41
C GLY A 582 -1.64 -22.89 -20.47
N HIS A 583 -0.93 -22.81 -19.32
CA HIS A 583 0.42 -22.27 -19.26
C HIS A 583 1.44 -23.32 -18.77
N PRO A 584 1.93 -24.22 -19.67
CA PRO A 584 2.88 -25.26 -19.28
C PRO A 584 4.29 -24.72 -18.96
N ALA A 585 4.70 -23.59 -19.55
CA ALA A 585 5.98 -22.95 -19.26
C ALA A 585 6.00 -22.31 -17.86
N PRO A 586 7.16 -22.19 -17.19
CA PRO A 586 7.27 -21.43 -15.95
C PRO A 586 7.05 -19.94 -16.20
N PHE A 587 6.48 -19.24 -15.22
CA PHE A 587 6.35 -17.78 -15.21
C PHE A 587 7.66 -17.06 -14.85
N ASN A 588 8.68 -17.80 -14.43
CA ASN A 588 9.99 -17.26 -14.02
C ASN A 588 9.92 -16.25 -12.88
N LEU A 589 9.13 -16.55 -11.86
CA LEU A 589 9.06 -15.76 -10.63
C LEU A 589 10.44 -15.57 -10.01
N LYS A 590 10.77 -14.33 -9.68
CA LYS A 590 12.06 -13.93 -9.09
C LYS A 590 11.89 -13.20 -7.77
N TYR A 591 10.81 -12.49 -7.58
CA TYR A 591 10.56 -11.61 -6.46
C TYR A 591 9.35 -12.07 -5.67
N ILE A 592 9.41 -11.96 -4.35
CA ILE A 592 8.29 -12.22 -3.45
C ILE A 592 8.33 -11.21 -2.31
N GLY A 593 7.19 -10.59 -2.04
CA GLY A 593 7.01 -9.74 -0.86
C GLY A 593 6.44 -10.55 0.31
N ILE A 594 7.04 -10.41 1.48
CA ILE A 594 6.58 -11.02 2.73
C ILE A 594 6.21 -9.91 3.70
N GLY A 595 4.90 -9.81 3.99
CA GLY A 595 4.36 -8.74 4.78
C GLY A 595 3.97 -7.49 3.98
N ASN A 596 3.23 -6.59 4.62
CA ASN A 596 2.81 -5.29 4.12
C ASN A 596 2.44 -4.36 5.28
N GLU A 597 3.15 -3.25 5.43
CA GLU A 597 2.84 -2.25 6.46
C GLU A 597 2.72 -2.84 7.88
N ASP A 598 3.50 -3.85 8.16
CA ASP A 598 3.41 -4.57 9.43
C ASP A 598 3.90 -3.72 10.62
N ILE A 599 3.26 -3.92 11.75
CA ILE A 599 3.82 -3.56 13.05
C ILE A 599 4.96 -4.56 13.31
N ILE A 600 6.19 -4.07 13.44
CA ILE A 600 7.38 -4.90 13.64
C ILE A 600 7.45 -5.35 15.10
N SER A 601 6.43 -6.08 15.51
CA SER A 601 6.28 -6.66 16.85
C SER A 601 6.96 -8.01 16.95
N THR A 602 7.10 -8.54 18.16
CA THR A 602 7.63 -9.88 18.39
C THR A 602 6.83 -10.96 17.64
N VAL A 603 5.50 -10.80 17.59
CA VAL A 603 4.59 -11.74 16.87
C VAL A 603 4.87 -11.74 15.36
N PHE A 604 5.16 -10.59 14.79
CA PHE A 604 5.54 -10.46 13.38
C PHE A 604 6.94 -11.04 13.13
N GLU A 605 7.95 -10.60 13.90
CA GLU A 605 9.35 -10.95 13.68
C GLU A 605 9.55 -12.48 13.65
N GLU A 606 9.03 -13.20 14.65
CA GLU A 606 9.11 -14.66 14.74
C GLU A 606 8.56 -15.37 13.50
N ARG A 607 7.45 -14.92 12.96
CA ARG A 607 6.79 -15.53 11.80
C ARG A 607 7.48 -15.17 10.49
N CYS A 608 7.86 -13.90 10.34
CA CYS A 608 8.56 -13.39 9.17
C CYS A 608 9.92 -14.10 9.01
N GLU A 609 10.68 -14.24 10.08
CA GLU A 609 11.96 -14.97 10.08
C GLU A 609 11.77 -16.40 9.60
N MET A 610 10.84 -17.16 10.19
CA MET A 610 10.56 -18.55 9.78
C MET A 610 10.21 -18.67 8.29
N ILE A 611 9.42 -17.73 7.76
CA ILE A 611 9.01 -17.73 6.35
C ILE A 611 10.21 -17.42 5.46
N CYS A 612 10.97 -16.36 5.76
CA CYS A 612 12.10 -15.91 4.95
C CYS A 612 13.20 -16.97 4.91
N GLU A 613 13.55 -17.56 6.06
CA GLU A 613 14.50 -18.66 6.15
C GLU A 613 14.10 -19.86 5.30
N ALA A 614 12.84 -20.30 5.42
CA ALA A 614 12.34 -21.46 4.66
C ALA A 614 12.32 -21.19 3.14
N ILE A 615 11.99 -19.97 2.70
CA ILE A 615 12.04 -19.59 1.29
C ILE A 615 13.49 -19.62 0.80
N LYS A 616 14.43 -19.02 1.51
CA LYS A 616 15.83 -18.97 1.09
C LYS A 616 16.53 -20.33 1.13
N GLU A 617 16.19 -21.16 2.10
CA GLU A 617 16.70 -22.54 2.15
C GLU A 617 16.25 -23.35 0.91
N ARG A 618 14.96 -23.25 0.54
CA ARG A 618 14.38 -24.04 -0.57
C ARG A 618 14.61 -23.40 -1.94
N TYR A 619 14.63 -22.08 -2.01
CA TYR A 619 14.70 -21.31 -3.26
C TYR A 619 15.68 -20.12 -3.16
N PRO A 620 17.00 -20.38 -3.07
CA PRO A 620 18.02 -19.36 -2.79
C PRO A 620 18.10 -18.23 -3.84
N ASN A 621 17.52 -18.43 -5.03
CA ASN A 621 17.51 -17.43 -6.10
C ASN A 621 16.29 -16.50 -6.06
N ILE A 622 15.32 -16.77 -5.21
CA ILE A 622 14.19 -15.87 -5.00
C ILE A 622 14.66 -14.66 -4.18
N ILE A 623 14.33 -13.48 -4.66
CA ILE A 623 14.57 -12.22 -3.97
C ILE A 623 13.38 -11.97 -3.04
N VAL A 624 13.67 -11.91 -1.74
CA VAL A 624 12.68 -11.67 -0.69
C VAL A 624 12.67 -10.21 -0.34
N CYS A 625 11.49 -9.60 -0.38
CA CYS A 625 11.24 -8.24 0.03
C CYS A 625 10.43 -8.26 1.34
N GLY A 626 11.03 -7.77 2.43
CA GLY A 626 10.36 -7.59 3.74
C GLY A 626 9.72 -6.22 3.84
N THR A 627 9.03 -5.94 4.95
CA THR A 627 8.34 -4.68 5.23
C THR A 627 9.05 -3.89 6.34
N VAL A 628 8.90 -2.56 6.32
CA VAL A 628 9.38 -1.66 7.39
C VAL A 628 8.26 -0.75 7.90
N GLY A 629 7.03 -1.25 7.87
CA GLY A 629 5.85 -0.55 8.37
C GLY A 629 5.22 0.42 7.37
N PRO A 630 4.18 1.16 7.82
CA PRO A 630 3.36 2.01 6.96
C PRO A 630 3.88 3.44 6.77
N PHE A 631 4.94 3.84 7.49
CA PHE A 631 5.43 5.22 7.52
C PHE A 631 6.95 5.27 7.43
N HIS A 632 7.46 6.40 6.94
CA HIS A 632 8.89 6.69 6.90
C HIS A 632 9.47 7.02 8.29
N TYR A 633 10.80 7.20 8.35
CA TYR A 633 11.48 7.73 9.53
C TYR A 633 10.81 9.04 10.03
N PRO A 634 10.58 9.21 11.35
CA PRO A 634 11.07 8.40 12.45
C PRO A 634 10.05 7.42 13.05
N SER A 635 9.20 6.77 12.24
CA SER A 635 8.26 5.82 12.82
C SER A 635 8.97 4.63 13.48
N ALA A 636 8.34 4.07 14.52
CA ALA A 636 8.87 2.94 15.26
C ALA A 636 9.08 1.72 14.34
N ASP A 637 8.08 1.42 13.51
CA ASP A 637 8.13 0.29 12.59
C ASP A 637 9.23 0.43 11.55
N TYR A 638 9.44 1.65 11.03
CA TYR A 638 10.53 1.91 10.10
C TYR A 638 11.91 1.63 10.74
N ILE A 639 12.13 2.13 11.94
CA ILE A 639 13.41 1.98 12.65
C ILE A 639 13.68 0.51 12.99
N GLU A 640 12.71 -0.18 13.59
CA GLU A 640 12.87 -1.58 13.97
C GLU A 640 12.87 -2.50 12.75
N GLY A 641 12.04 -2.23 11.73
CA GLY A 641 12.01 -3.00 10.48
C GLY A 641 13.33 -2.93 9.70
N TRP A 642 13.95 -1.75 9.62
CA TRP A 642 15.29 -1.63 9.04
C TRP A 642 16.35 -2.36 9.84
N LYS A 643 16.26 -2.34 11.17
CA LYS A 643 17.16 -3.09 12.04
C LYS A 643 16.96 -4.59 11.81
N PHE A 644 15.72 -5.08 11.86
CA PHE A 644 15.38 -6.47 11.61
C PHE A 644 15.89 -6.94 10.23
N ALA A 645 15.64 -6.17 9.16
CA ALA A 645 16.10 -6.51 7.83
C ALA A 645 17.64 -6.53 7.68
N LYS A 646 18.36 -5.66 8.40
CA LYS A 646 19.84 -5.68 8.44
C LYS A 646 20.39 -6.87 9.19
N ASP A 647 19.77 -7.22 10.32
CA ASP A 647 20.16 -8.38 11.13
C ASP A 647 19.92 -9.71 10.38
N HIS A 648 18.94 -9.73 9.44
CA HIS A 648 18.54 -10.88 8.62
C HIS A 648 18.80 -10.68 7.11
N HIS A 649 19.84 -9.91 6.74
CA HIS A 649 20.10 -9.57 5.33
C HIS A 649 20.55 -10.76 4.47
N ASP A 650 20.83 -11.89 5.06
CA ASP A 650 21.07 -13.16 4.39
C ASP A 650 19.79 -13.82 3.86
N VAL A 651 18.64 -13.46 4.40
CA VAL A 651 17.30 -13.97 3.99
C VAL A 651 16.36 -12.88 3.52
N ILE A 652 16.62 -11.61 3.81
CA ILE A 652 15.85 -10.43 3.33
C ILE A 652 16.75 -9.60 2.41
N ASP A 653 16.46 -9.60 1.12
CA ASP A 653 17.27 -8.89 0.11
C ASP A 653 16.88 -7.43 -0.04
N MET A 654 15.60 -7.10 0.18
CA MET A 654 15.01 -5.78 -0.01
C MET A 654 14.03 -5.45 1.11
N VAL A 655 13.79 -4.18 1.31
CA VAL A 655 12.75 -3.68 2.23
C VAL A 655 11.75 -2.82 1.48
N ASP A 656 10.48 -2.96 1.85
CA ASP A 656 9.35 -2.23 1.31
C ASP A 656 9.06 -1.00 2.17
N GLU A 657 9.26 0.19 1.60
CA GLU A 657 9.01 1.48 2.24
C GLU A 657 7.78 2.16 1.63
N HIS A 658 6.97 2.82 2.47
CA HIS A 658 5.72 3.47 2.06
C HIS A 658 5.68 4.95 2.40
N TYR A 659 5.27 5.80 1.42
CA TYR A 659 5.23 7.25 1.55
C TYR A 659 3.95 7.85 0.97
N TYR A 660 2.95 8.02 1.79
CA TYR A 660 1.74 8.80 1.45
C TYR A 660 1.86 10.20 2.07
N GLU A 661 2.56 11.11 1.36
CA GLU A 661 3.00 12.36 1.95
C GLU A 661 2.49 13.61 1.21
N SER A 662 2.66 14.76 1.86
CA SER A 662 2.32 16.05 1.25
C SER A 662 3.26 16.38 0.09
N THR A 663 2.83 17.28 -0.79
CA THR A 663 3.70 17.80 -1.86
C THR A 663 4.96 18.46 -1.31
N GLY A 664 4.83 19.17 -0.19
CA GLY A 664 5.97 19.78 0.52
C GLY A 664 6.98 18.74 0.98
N TRP A 665 6.53 17.61 1.53
CA TRP A 665 7.44 16.53 1.93
C TRP A 665 8.28 16.06 0.75
N PHE A 666 7.67 15.71 -0.38
CA PHE A 666 8.40 15.26 -1.57
C PHE A 666 9.38 16.31 -2.10
N MET A 667 9.05 17.59 -2.01
CA MET A 667 9.93 18.69 -2.44
C MET A 667 11.14 18.89 -1.52
N HIS A 668 10.99 18.64 -0.23
CA HIS A 668 12.04 18.88 0.77
C HIS A 668 12.86 17.63 1.12
N HIS A 669 12.51 16.44 0.58
CA HIS A 669 13.23 15.19 0.81
C HIS A 669 13.92 14.65 -0.47
N LEU A 670 14.47 15.55 -1.29
CA LEU A 670 15.13 15.16 -2.54
C LEU A 670 16.48 14.43 -2.34
N ASP A 671 17.07 14.52 -1.17
CA ASP A 671 18.31 13.85 -0.77
C ASP A 671 18.08 12.64 0.16
N TYR A 672 16.83 12.23 0.36
CA TYR A 672 16.43 11.21 1.33
C TYR A 672 17.26 9.92 1.27
N TYR A 673 17.60 9.43 0.08
CA TYR A 673 18.37 8.21 -0.12
C TYR A 673 19.88 8.41 -0.26
N ASP A 674 20.40 9.65 -0.14
CA ASP A 674 21.82 9.92 -0.39
C ASP A 674 22.75 9.23 0.62
N GLU A 675 22.33 9.15 1.87
CA GLU A 675 23.10 8.60 2.98
C GLU A 675 22.75 7.12 3.34
N TYR A 676 21.86 6.47 2.57
CA TYR A 676 21.52 5.08 2.81
C TYR A 676 22.73 4.17 2.62
N ASP A 677 22.82 3.15 3.48
CA ASP A 677 23.87 2.12 3.40
C ASP A 677 23.70 1.28 2.12
N ARG A 678 24.71 1.25 1.26
CA ARG A 678 24.73 0.51 0.00
C ARG A 678 25.10 -0.96 0.17
N GLN A 679 25.52 -1.38 1.38
CA GLN A 679 25.94 -2.75 1.66
C GLN A 679 24.80 -3.63 2.21
N GLY A 680 23.76 -3.02 2.76
CA GLY A 680 22.59 -3.71 3.31
C GLY A 680 21.53 -4.06 2.25
N PRO A 681 20.31 -4.43 2.73
CA PRO A 681 19.15 -4.68 1.87
C PRO A 681 18.86 -3.51 0.93
N LYS A 682 18.36 -3.81 -0.28
CA LYS A 682 17.91 -2.79 -1.22
C LYS A 682 16.58 -2.20 -0.79
N VAL A 683 16.24 -1.03 -1.34
CA VAL A 683 14.97 -0.37 -1.10
C VAL A 683 14.00 -0.67 -2.25
N TYR A 684 12.80 -1.03 -1.90
CA TYR A 684 11.62 -1.00 -2.74
C TYR A 684 10.67 0.06 -2.15
N ILE A 685 10.34 1.10 -2.92
CA ILE A 685 9.29 2.03 -2.55
C ILE A 685 7.98 1.44 -3.07
N GLY A 686 7.36 0.57 -2.27
CA GLY A 686 6.27 -0.27 -2.73
C GLY A 686 4.94 0.44 -2.85
N GLU A 687 4.74 1.47 -2.02
CA GLU A 687 3.57 2.32 -2.10
C GLU A 687 3.97 3.78 -1.86
N TYR A 688 3.69 4.64 -2.81
CA TYR A 688 3.83 6.08 -2.59
C TYR A 688 2.87 6.88 -3.46
N ALA A 689 2.44 8.00 -2.95
CA ALA A 689 1.73 9.04 -3.68
C ALA A 689 1.83 10.37 -2.93
N SER A 690 1.94 11.46 -3.65
CA SER A 690 1.63 12.77 -3.10
C SER A 690 0.11 12.92 -2.98
N ARG A 691 -0.37 13.52 -1.87
CA ARG A 691 -1.77 13.41 -1.41
C ARG A 691 -2.84 14.15 -2.24
N THR A 692 -2.54 14.55 -3.47
CA THR A 692 -3.54 15.13 -4.39
C THR A 692 -3.45 14.50 -5.78
N ARG A 693 -4.53 14.57 -6.56
CA ARG A 693 -4.55 14.13 -7.96
C ARG A 693 -4.28 15.26 -8.96
N THR A 694 -3.64 16.33 -8.52
CA THR A 694 -3.39 17.53 -9.32
C THR A 694 -1.97 17.59 -9.86
N MET A 695 -1.70 18.55 -10.74
CA MET A 695 -0.37 18.84 -11.28
C MET A 695 0.67 19.07 -10.18
N GLU A 696 0.30 19.66 -9.04
CA GLU A 696 1.19 19.88 -7.91
C GLU A 696 1.84 18.57 -7.43
N SER A 697 1.03 17.51 -7.26
CA SER A 697 1.52 16.19 -6.86
C SER A 697 2.41 15.57 -7.92
N ALA A 698 2.00 15.61 -9.20
CA ALA A 698 2.79 15.05 -10.30
C ALA A 698 4.16 15.70 -10.44
N LEU A 699 4.27 17.02 -10.19
CA LEU A 699 5.54 17.77 -10.20
C LEU A 699 6.41 17.40 -8.99
N ALA A 700 5.83 17.32 -7.79
CA ALA A 700 6.55 16.93 -6.58
C ALA A 700 7.10 15.48 -6.68
N GLU A 701 6.30 14.56 -7.21
CA GLU A 701 6.72 13.20 -7.53
C GLU A 701 7.82 13.16 -8.60
N ALA A 702 7.74 14.00 -9.64
CA ALA A 702 8.77 14.07 -10.65
C ALA A 702 10.11 14.61 -10.11
N LEU A 703 10.09 15.61 -9.22
CA LEU A 703 11.26 16.10 -8.49
C LEU A 703 11.90 14.97 -7.67
N PHE A 704 11.09 14.24 -6.91
CA PHE A 704 11.53 13.14 -6.09
C PHE A 704 12.10 11.99 -6.94
N LEU A 705 11.42 11.56 -8.00
CA LEU A 705 11.86 10.49 -8.88
C LEU A 705 13.19 10.79 -9.60
N CYS A 706 13.49 12.05 -9.96
CA CYS A 706 14.82 12.42 -10.47
C CYS A 706 15.93 12.07 -9.46
N ASN A 707 15.66 12.23 -8.18
CA ASN A 707 16.62 11.97 -7.11
C ASN A 707 16.62 10.49 -6.68
N VAL A 708 15.48 9.81 -6.80
CA VAL A 708 15.41 8.34 -6.70
C VAL A 708 16.25 7.69 -7.80
N GLU A 709 16.18 8.13 -9.06
CA GLU A 709 17.07 7.63 -10.12
C GLU A 709 18.56 7.87 -9.82
N ARG A 710 18.90 8.99 -9.19
CA ARG A 710 20.27 9.25 -8.73
C ARG A 710 20.71 8.19 -7.71
N ASN A 711 19.78 7.67 -6.91
CA ASN A 711 19.99 6.71 -5.86
C ASN A 711 19.51 5.28 -6.23
N ALA A 712 19.28 5.01 -7.51
CA ALA A 712 18.81 3.69 -7.94
C ALA A 712 19.90 2.60 -7.96
N ASP A 713 21.01 2.85 -7.29
CA ASP A 713 21.98 1.85 -6.82
C ASP A 713 21.60 1.26 -5.46
N ILE A 714 20.73 1.93 -4.70
CA ILE A 714 20.12 1.42 -3.47
C ILE A 714 18.60 1.24 -3.64
N VAL A 715 17.89 2.17 -4.28
CA VAL A 715 16.46 2.04 -4.59
C VAL A 715 16.29 1.20 -5.85
N GLU A 716 15.92 -0.07 -5.66
CA GLU A 716 15.81 -1.02 -6.77
C GLU A 716 14.51 -0.86 -7.55
N MET A 717 13.40 -0.59 -6.86
CA MET A 717 12.04 -0.58 -7.39
C MET A 717 11.19 0.53 -6.78
N THR A 718 10.21 1.04 -7.55
CA THR A 718 9.17 1.95 -7.06
C THR A 718 7.83 1.66 -7.71
N SER A 719 6.72 1.77 -6.98
CA SER A 719 5.38 1.68 -7.53
C SER A 719 4.44 2.72 -6.89
N TYR A 720 3.82 3.54 -7.75
CA TYR A 720 2.75 4.43 -7.32
C TYR A 720 1.52 3.63 -6.85
N ALA A 721 0.88 4.07 -5.79
CA ALA A 721 -0.25 3.36 -5.17
C ALA A 721 -1.36 4.33 -4.75
N PRO A 722 -2.64 3.86 -4.83
CA PRO A 722 -3.15 2.73 -5.63
C PRO A 722 -3.22 3.00 -7.13
N LEU A 723 -3.36 1.91 -7.93
CA LEU A 723 -3.34 1.99 -9.38
C LEU A 723 -4.67 2.44 -9.98
N LEU A 724 -5.78 1.84 -9.55
CA LEU A 724 -7.08 1.93 -10.20
C LEU A 724 -8.19 2.29 -9.22
N ALA A 725 -9.07 3.22 -9.61
CA ALA A 725 -10.29 3.51 -8.87
C ALA A 725 -11.49 3.66 -9.79
N LYS A 726 -12.57 2.92 -9.51
CA LYS A 726 -13.83 3.06 -10.19
C LYS A 726 -14.61 4.29 -9.68
N ASP A 727 -15.06 5.14 -10.59
CA ASP A 727 -15.85 6.32 -10.27
C ASP A 727 -17.08 5.96 -9.41
N GLY A 728 -17.29 6.71 -8.33
CA GLY A 728 -18.36 6.47 -7.37
C GLY A 728 -18.10 5.37 -6.32
N HIS A 729 -16.96 4.66 -6.42
CA HIS A 729 -16.61 3.55 -5.52
C HIS A 729 -15.25 3.70 -4.85
N HIS A 730 -14.77 4.92 -4.69
CA HIS A 730 -13.45 5.18 -4.13
C HIS A 730 -13.38 4.80 -2.65
N ASN A 731 -12.41 3.96 -2.30
CA ASN A 731 -12.00 3.65 -0.93
C ASN A 731 -10.76 4.43 -0.51
N TRP A 732 -10.01 4.94 -1.49
CA TRP A 732 -8.80 5.71 -1.31
C TRP A 732 -8.76 6.89 -2.30
N ASN A 733 -7.92 7.88 -2.05
CA ASN A 733 -7.64 9.00 -2.95
C ASN A 733 -6.31 9.67 -2.53
N PRO A 734 -5.39 9.98 -3.45
CA PRO A 734 -5.50 9.81 -4.91
C PRO A 734 -5.20 8.39 -5.37
N ASP A 735 -5.74 8.04 -6.55
CA ASP A 735 -5.38 6.87 -7.34
C ASP A 735 -4.73 7.30 -8.66
N LEU A 736 -3.98 6.43 -9.31
CA LEU A 736 -3.24 6.79 -10.53
C LEU A 736 -4.14 6.93 -11.76
N ILE A 737 -5.12 6.02 -11.89
CA ILE A 737 -6.04 5.91 -13.01
C ILE A 737 -7.47 5.80 -12.47
N TYR A 738 -8.34 6.72 -12.90
CA TYR A 738 -9.77 6.65 -12.61
C TYR A 738 -10.52 6.10 -13.82
N PHE A 739 -11.59 5.37 -13.58
CA PHE A 739 -12.37 4.79 -14.68
C PHE A 739 -13.83 4.59 -14.29
N ASN A 740 -14.68 4.50 -15.32
CA ASN A 740 -16.03 3.98 -15.23
C ASN A 740 -16.27 2.94 -16.35
N ASN A 741 -17.51 2.60 -16.61
CA ASN A 741 -17.81 1.60 -17.63
C ASN A 741 -17.65 2.11 -19.09
N GLU A 742 -17.43 3.41 -19.29
CA GLU A 742 -17.35 4.05 -20.60
C GLU A 742 -15.97 4.58 -20.93
N GLN A 743 -15.24 5.11 -19.94
CA GLN A 743 -14.01 5.86 -20.13
C GLN A 743 -12.96 5.62 -19.04
N VAL A 744 -11.71 5.88 -19.41
CA VAL A 744 -10.56 5.89 -18.52
C VAL A 744 -10.04 7.31 -18.42
N THR A 745 -9.77 7.79 -17.19
CA THR A 745 -9.25 9.12 -16.90
C THR A 745 -7.87 9.03 -16.28
N LEU A 746 -6.89 9.64 -16.94
CA LEU A 746 -5.49 9.65 -16.47
C LEU A 746 -5.22 10.87 -15.60
N THR A 747 -4.55 10.66 -14.47
CA THR A 747 -4.05 11.75 -13.63
C THR A 747 -2.76 12.34 -14.16
N PRO A 748 -2.36 13.53 -13.73
CA PRO A 748 -1.02 14.05 -14.03
C PRO A 748 0.10 13.14 -13.50
N SER A 749 -0.08 12.50 -12.34
CA SER A 749 0.86 11.52 -11.77
C SER A 749 1.07 10.30 -12.69
N TYR A 750 0.02 9.83 -13.40
CA TYR A 750 0.17 8.80 -14.43
C TYR A 750 1.21 9.22 -15.49
N LYS A 751 1.18 10.47 -15.93
CA LYS A 751 2.13 10.97 -16.93
C LYS A 751 3.56 11.06 -16.37
N THR A 752 3.70 11.41 -15.10
CA THR A 752 4.98 11.33 -14.39
C THR A 752 5.55 9.92 -14.42
N GLN A 753 4.76 8.93 -13.96
CA GLN A 753 5.19 7.52 -13.95
C GLN A 753 5.55 7.03 -15.36
N GLN A 754 4.74 7.36 -16.35
CA GLN A 754 4.98 6.98 -17.74
C GLN A 754 6.30 7.53 -18.26
N ILE A 755 6.60 8.81 -18.04
CA ILE A 755 7.85 9.44 -18.47
C ILE A 755 9.06 8.75 -17.83
N PHE A 756 9.04 8.50 -16.52
CA PHE A 756 10.15 7.86 -15.83
C PHE A 756 10.33 6.39 -16.24
N SER A 757 9.26 5.70 -16.60
CA SER A 757 9.34 4.33 -17.12
C SER A 757 9.87 4.27 -18.56
N LEU A 758 9.37 5.13 -19.45
CA LEU A 758 9.75 5.13 -20.86
C LEU A 758 11.18 5.64 -21.09
N PHE A 759 11.62 6.66 -20.35
CA PHE A 759 12.94 7.29 -20.46
C PHE A 759 13.88 6.76 -19.37
N SER A 760 13.90 5.45 -19.16
CA SER A 760 14.71 4.77 -18.14
C SER A 760 16.00 4.19 -18.71
N GLY A 761 17.00 3.99 -17.86
CA GLY A 761 18.28 3.40 -18.21
C GLY A 761 18.89 2.61 -17.05
N ASP A 762 20.03 1.97 -17.29
CA ASP A 762 20.76 1.17 -16.29
C ASP A 762 22.02 1.85 -15.75
N ARG A 763 22.26 3.11 -16.19
CA ARG A 763 23.40 3.91 -15.73
C ARG A 763 22.98 5.36 -15.48
N TYR A 764 23.21 5.83 -14.27
CA TYR A 764 23.07 7.25 -13.92
C TYR A 764 24.35 8.00 -14.24
N VAL A 765 24.23 9.18 -14.84
CA VAL A 765 25.33 10.12 -15.14
C VAL A 765 25.26 11.28 -14.16
N LYS A 766 26.35 11.55 -13.44
CA LYS A 766 26.36 12.62 -12.43
C LYS A 766 25.93 13.95 -13.03
N SER A 767 24.89 14.54 -12.46
CA SER A 767 24.34 15.85 -12.86
C SER A 767 24.06 16.71 -11.63
N GLU A 768 24.19 18.03 -11.79
CA GLU A 768 23.99 19.01 -10.73
C GLU A 768 23.39 20.29 -11.31
N ILE A 769 22.31 20.77 -10.70
CA ILE A 769 21.73 22.08 -11.01
C ILE A 769 22.37 23.13 -10.09
N VAL A 770 22.98 24.17 -10.70
CA VAL A 770 23.59 25.27 -9.96
C VAL A 770 22.62 26.45 -9.92
N VAL A 771 21.92 26.56 -8.79
CA VAL A 771 20.88 27.57 -8.58
C VAL A 771 20.88 28.04 -7.12
N ASP A 772 20.18 29.13 -6.83
CA ASP A 772 19.99 29.63 -5.46
C ASP A 772 19.24 28.58 -4.59
N GLU A 773 19.71 28.41 -3.35
CA GLU A 773 19.11 27.47 -2.40
C GLU A 773 17.62 27.72 -2.16
N ALA A 774 17.16 28.97 -2.28
CA ALA A 774 15.75 29.32 -2.07
C ALA A 774 14.79 28.65 -3.08
N VAL A 775 15.29 28.22 -4.25
CA VAL A 775 14.48 27.59 -5.30
C VAL A 775 14.97 26.19 -5.69
N LYS A 776 16.02 25.69 -5.07
CA LYS A 776 16.68 24.42 -5.41
C LYS A 776 15.72 23.23 -5.30
N HIS A 777 14.92 23.21 -4.25
CA HIS A 777 13.92 22.16 -3.99
C HIS A 777 12.75 22.12 -5.01
N ARG A 778 12.70 23.08 -5.92
CA ARG A 778 11.70 23.22 -6.99
C ARG A 778 12.22 22.82 -8.36
N LEU A 779 13.47 22.42 -8.47
CA LEU A 779 14.11 22.05 -9.71
C LEU A 779 14.81 20.71 -9.58
N ALA A 780 14.64 19.84 -10.55
CA ALA A 780 15.41 18.59 -10.62
C ALA A 780 15.83 18.25 -12.04
N ALA A 781 16.92 17.50 -12.15
CA ALA A 781 17.40 16.92 -13.37
C ALA A 781 17.95 15.52 -13.13
N SER A 782 17.69 14.62 -14.07
CA SER A 782 18.28 13.28 -14.07
C SER A 782 18.78 12.94 -15.47
N VAL A 783 20.02 12.42 -15.55
CA VAL A 783 20.63 11.93 -16.78
C VAL A 783 20.90 10.44 -16.62
N VAL A 784 20.27 9.63 -17.46
CA VAL A 784 20.49 8.18 -17.46
C VAL A 784 20.83 7.69 -18.87
N LYS A 785 21.57 6.57 -18.93
CA LYS A 785 21.89 5.87 -20.17
C LYS A 785 21.33 4.46 -20.12
N ASP A 786 20.82 4.01 -21.25
CA ASP A 786 20.49 2.62 -21.48
C ASP A 786 21.65 1.95 -22.23
N SER A 787 22.37 1.08 -21.54
CA SER A 787 23.51 0.39 -22.13
C SER A 787 23.13 -0.61 -23.23
N LYS A 788 21.88 -1.07 -23.27
CA LYS A 788 21.37 -2.02 -24.27
C LYS A 788 21.08 -1.33 -25.61
N THR A 789 20.51 -0.14 -25.57
CA THR A 789 20.12 0.63 -26.76
C THR A 789 21.13 1.70 -27.14
N GLY A 790 22.03 2.09 -26.22
CA GLY A 790 22.97 3.20 -26.38
C GLY A 790 22.34 4.59 -26.22
N LYS A 791 21.04 4.68 -25.95
CA LYS A 791 20.32 5.93 -25.78
C LYS A 791 20.70 6.64 -24.48
N THR A 792 20.65 7.95 -24.54
CA THR A 792 20.76 8.83 -23.37
C THR A 792 19.45 9.56 -23.16
N TYR A 793 19.03 9.65 -21.90
CA TYR A 793 17.79 10.32 -21.48
C TYR A 793 18.14 11.44 -20.49
N LEU A 794 17.60 12.62 -20.73
CA LEU A 794 17.66 13.77 -19.82
C LEU A 794 16.24 14.12 -19.40
N LYS A 795 15.94 14.01 -18.13
CA LYS A 795 14.70 14.49 -17.52
C LYS A 795 14.95 15.80 -16.79
N LEU A 796 14.06 16.77 -16.96
CA LEU A 796 14.09 18.08 -16.34
C LEU A 796 12.73 18.38 -15.74
N VAL A 797 12.72 18.90 -14.52
CA VAL A 797 11.51 19.29 -13.78
C VAL A 797 11.63 20.76 -13.38
N ASN A 798 10.60 21.54 -13.72
CA ASN A 798 10.41 22.93 -13.30
C ASN A 798 9.10 23.02 -12.51
N ALA A 799 9.19 23.08 -11.20
CA ALA A 799 8.04 23.27 -10.29
C ALA A 799 7.94 24.74 -9.79
N LEU A 800 8.48 25.71 -10.56
CA LEU A 800 8.40 27.14 -10.27
C LEU A 800 7.33 27.83 -11.15
N PRO A 801 6.79 28.98 -10.71
CA PRO A 801 5.79 29.76 -11.47
C PRO A 801 6.39 30.56 -12.62
N VAL A 802 7.67 30.38 -12.95
CA VAL A 802 8.41 31.12 -13.98
C VAL A 802 9.08 30.16 -14.96
N ASN A 803 9.45 30.66 -16.15
CA ASN A 803 10.27 29.89 -17.06
C ASN A 803 11.64 29.61 -16.44
N VAL A 804 12.20 28.43 -16.71
CA VAL A 804 13.58 28.09 -16.32
C VAL A 804 14.41 27.74 -17.56
N ALA A 805 15.46 28.49 -17.81
CA ALA A 805 16.41 28.28 -18.91
C ALA A 805 17.66 27.56 -18.37
N PHE A 806 17.79 26.28 -18.68
CA PHE A 806 18.93 25.45 -18.31
C PHE A 806 20.06 25.57 -19.32
N LYS A 807 21.21 26.11 -18.93
CA LYS A 807 22.44 26.01 -19.68
C LYS A 807 23.04 24.63 -19.42
N VAL A 808 23.04 23.77 -20.43
CA VAL A 808 23.59 22.42 -20.30
C VAL A 808 25.09 22.43 -20.56
N ASN A 809 25.88 22.06 -19.58
CA ASN A 809 27.33 21.94 -19.64
C ASN A 809 27.77 20.49 -19.47
N GLY A 810 28.70 20.02 -20.29
CA GLY A 810 29.28 18.67 -20.18
C GLY A 810 28.57 17.58 -20.98
N LEU A 811 27.46 17.93 -21.65
CA LEU A 811 26.74 17.01 -22.53
C LEU A 811 26.20 17.77 -23.75
N ASN A 812 26.41 17.22 -24.95
CA ASN A 812 25.83 17.75 -26.17
C ASN A 812 24.50 17.05 -26.47
N VAL A 813 23.41 17.79 -26.41
CA VAL A 813 22.10 17.30 -26.81
C VAL A 813 22.01 17.32 -28.33
N SER A 814 21.67 16.21 -28.97
CA SER A 814 21.57 16.10 -30.43
C SER A 814 20.49 17.03 -30.97
N SER A 815 20.74 17.59 -32.16
CA SER A 815 19.72 18.36 -32.91
C SER A 815 18.53 17.49 -33.39
N THR A 816 18.70 16.17 -33.36
CA THR A 816 17.66 15.18 -33.71
C THR A 816 17.05 14.54 -32.47
N ALA A 817 17.34 15.06 -31.28
CA ALA A 817 16.79 14.57 -30.04
C ALA A 817 15.24 14.65 -30.08
N ARG A 818 14.61 13.64 -29.55
CA ARG A 818 13.14 13.59 -29.36
C ARG A 818 12.84 14.05 -27.94
N TYR A 819 11.69 14.67 -27.72
CA TYR A 819 11.26 14.98 -26.37
C TYR A 819 9.79 14.66 -26.16
N GLU A 820 9.46 14.40 -24.90
CA GLU A 820 8.12 14.26 -24.41
C GLU A 820 7.98 15.07 -23.12
N GLY A 821 6.79 15.54 -22.82
CA GLY A 821 6.57 16.24 -21.56
C GLY A 821 5.16 16.75 -21.40
N PHE A 822 4.91 17.30 -20.24
CA PHE A 822 3.62 17.84 -19.87
C PHE A 822 3.77 19.06 -18.96
N GLN A 823 2.69 19.82 -18.84
CA GLN A 823 2.61 21.04 -18.05
C GLN A 823 1.18 21.31 -17.62
N GLY A 824 0.98 22.16 -16.62
CA GLY A 824 -0.33 22.60 -16.15
C GLY A 824 -0.20 23.48 -14.92
N LYS A 825 -1.26 24.12 -14.48
CA LYS A 825 -1.27 24.86 -13.22
C LYS A 825 -1.26 23.87 -12.05
N PRO A 826 -0.69 24.21 -10.88
CA PRO A 826 -0.65 23.31 -9.73
C PRO A 826 -2.01 22.70 -9.33
N THR A 827 -3.11 23.43 -9.53
CA THR A 827 -4.46 23.01 -9.18
C THR A 827 -5.18 22.18 -10.24
N ASP A 828 -4.57 22.03 -11.44
CA ASP A 828 -5.20 21.31 -12.53
C ASP A 828 -5.21 19.80 -12.25
N GLU A 829 -6.34 19.15 -12.40
CA GLU A 829 -6.47 17.68 -12.33
C GLU A 829 -6.16 16.99 -13.66
N ARG A 830 -5.85 17.78 -14.69
CA ARG A 830 -5.45 17.33 -16.03
C ARG A 830 -4.17 18.03 -16.44
N PHE A 831 -3.39 17.34 -17.23
CA PHE A 831 -2.18 17.90 -17.83
C PHE A 831 -2.39 18.28 -19.30
N VAL A 832 -1.53 19.17 -19.79
CA VAL A 832 -1.44 19.51 -21.19
C VAL A 832 -0.11 18.99 -21.73
N TYR A 833 -0.11 18.35 -22.88
CA TYR A 833 1.12 17.90 -23.52
C TYR A 833 2.00 19.09 -23.92
N ALA A 834 3.30 18.87 -23.93
CA ALA A 834 4.26 19.85 -24.40
C ALA A 834 3.90 20.31 -25.82
N ASP A 835 3.91 21.62 -26.04
CA ASP A 835 3.62 22.28 -27.34
C ASP A 835 2.19 22.07 -27.90
N GLY A 836 1.23 21.64 -27.08
CA GLY A 836 -0.17 21.52 -27.47
C GLY A 836 -0.47 20.40 -28.46
N ALA A 837 0.44 19.43 -28.61
CA ALA A 837 0.22 18.25 -29.43
C ALA A 837 -0.55 17.18 -28.64
N ASP A 838 -1.62 16.66 -29.20
CA ASP A 838 -2.40 15.55 -28.64
C ASP A 838 -1.71 14.20 -28.84
N ASP A 839 -0.54 14.15 -29.53
CA ASP A 839 0.20 12.95 -29.79
C ASP A 839 1.72 13.07 -29.58
N HIS A 840 2.38 11.93 -29.45
CA HIS A 840 3.79 11.75 -29.13
C HIS A 840 4.78 12.17 -30.24
N SER A 841 4.40 13.00 -31.20
CA SER A 841 5.15 13.25 -32.45
C SER A 841 5.89 14.58 -32.55
N GLY A 842 5.97 15.37 -31.46
CA GLY A 842 6.68 16.66 -31.48
C GLY A 842 8.20 16.53 -31.60
N SER A 843 8.79 17.16 -32.60
CA SER A 843 10.26 17.35 -32.68
C SER A 843 10.69 18.46 -31.74
N PRO A 844 11.77 18.30 -30.92
CA PRO A 844 12.19 19.35 -30.00
C PRO A 844 12.61 20.61 -30.77
N LYS A 845 12.00 21.76 -30.45
CA LYS A 845 12.54 23.03 -30.81
C LYS A 845 13.77 23.30 -29.96
N LEU A 846 14.93 22.82 -30.39
CA LEU A 846 16.21 23.25 -29.82
C LEU A 846 16.41 24.72 -30.05
N ILE A 847 16.23 25.52 -29.01
CA ILE A 847 16.53 26.93 -29.04
C ILE A 847 18.04 27.10 -28.86
N ASN A 848 18.74 27.49 -29.94
CA ASN A 848 20.14 27.90 -29.96
C ASN A 848 21.10 27.12 -29.06
N GLY A 849 21.43 25.89 -29.41
CA GLY A 849 22.68 25.18 -29.08
C GLY A 849 23.13 25.00 -27.61
N SER A 850 22.59 25.75 -26.65
CA SER A 850 23.13 25.83 -25.29
C SER A 850 22.08 25.89 -24.18
N PHE A 851 20.83 26.23 -24.49
CA PHE A 851 19.80 26.40 -23.47
C PHE A 851 18.56 25.56 -23.77
N ILE A 852 18.08 24.86 -22.73
CA ILE A 852 16.77 24.18 -22.72
C ILE A 852 15.85 24.96 -21.78
N THR A 853 14.78 25.55 -22.34
CA THR A 853 13.85 26.34 -21.56
C THR A 853 12.60 25.52 -21.25
N LEU A 854 12.27 25.38 -19.95
CA LEU A 854 11.04 24.79 -19.47
C LEU A 854 10.03 25.87 -19.08
N PRO A 855 8.78 25.77 -19.51
CA PRO A 855 7.73 26.66 -19.01
C PRO A 855 7.46 26.42 -17.52
N PRO A 856 6.68 27.30 -16.86
CA PRO A 856 6.24 27.09 -15.48
C PRO A 856 5.55 25.73 -15.31
N TYR A 857 5.78 25.09 -14.17
CA TYR A 857 5.10 23.87 -13.76
C TYR A 857 5.09 22.78 -14.85
N SER A 858 6.27 22.32 -15.23
CA SER A 858 6.42 21.39 -16.34
C SER A 858 7.50 20.33 -16.11
N VAL A 859 7.32 19.21 -16.78
CA VAL A 859 8.29 18.11 -16.88
C VAL A 859 8.65 17.92 -18.35
N ARG A 860 9.94 17.67 -18.63
CA ARG A 860 10.44 17.32 -19.96
C ARG A 860 11.39 16.15 -19.87
N ALA A 861 11.21 15.17 -20.76
CA ALA A 861 12.18 14.10 -21.01
C ALA A 861 12.68 14.21 -22.46
N ILE A 862 13.98 14.09 -22.63
CA ILE A 862 14.68 14.24 -23.90
C ILE A 862 15.49 12.99 -24.16
N GLU A 863 15.40 12.45 -25.37
CA GLU A 863 16.04 11.20 -25.82
C GLU A 863 16.93 11.45 -27.03
N TRP A 864 18.12 10.92 -27.05
CA TRP A 864 18.99 10.89 -28.23
C TRP A 864 20.01 9.75 -28.22
#